data_c2980e6ba7d97d513a7ab2b2e773c55f
#
_entry.id   c2980e6ba7d97d513a7ab2b2e773c55f
#
_cell.length_a   1.000
_cell.length_b   1.000
_cell.length_c   1.000
_cell.angle_alpha   90.00
_cell.angle_beta   90.00
_cell.angle_gamma   90.00
#
_symmetry.space_group_name_H-M   'P 1'
#
loop_
_entity.id
_entity.type
_entity.pdbx_description
1 polymer ?
#
loop_
_entity_poly.entity_id
_entity_poly.type
_entity_poly.pdbx_seq_one_letter_code
_entity_poly.pdbx_strand_id
1 'polypeptide(L)'
;MLKQLKGVGEKTLEHFHEAQIFTLYDLIHTYPRKYRHYVLSDPLNAAHQRGYFDATVLARPSVYQVRRQLKRISVPIRVGMKEHRLMFFNQTHWLRHLHPGVAIVFEGNYDSNTKAVQAQTLMLKKNFPAGIVAEYGVPGISDHKLHSFIRQAMRVGGIYAEDPLPDWLLKKRDLIPYQTFIRRVHEPQTNTDIEAVWQRLSYEELLRKQLRALLVKNTLQKDKPRLSLIKETHLTPFIKQLPYTLTNAQKSLLIDLIDRLNEPKSLYHLVQGDTGSGKTVIAFLLAYGALLRGEQAALLAPTETLAMQHHRLALTLFKPLGIEPVLVLGATDQQTKKTVMHSMANETTLFIGTHALFSKQTRYQNLGFVVVDEQHRFGVNQRLSMAQKGEKVDVLYLSATPIPRTLALTIYGDMDVVTLREKPQHRQPIKTTLYPIKKAKALDDLIDQALSHKEQIYLIAPRIEDDDKLLSIHRIAAYYQKRFKQARIGVLHGQRSRDEKEATLTRFANHELDVLIATSVVEVGIDVKQATLMFIFHGERFGLAQLHQLRGRLARGTLPGTCVILYQGPSHVKERLSILEHTDDGFILSEKDLEQRGFGDLLGEAQSGAMRYRYSDEIDLIAQLEAIKEDALTMLANPHDHQRSIQALLALDEES
;
A
#
# COMPACT_ATOMS: atom_id res chain seq x y z
N MET A 1 -35.86 7.87 -10.04
CA MET A 1 -36.14 7.31 -8.71
C MET A 1 -35.80 8.28 -7.57
N LEU A 2 -34.60 8.91 -7.53
CA LEU A 2 -34.24 9.87 -6.46
C LEU A 2 -35.18 11.10 -6.37
N LYS A 3 -35.74 11.55 -7.49
CA LYS A 3 -36.76 12.65 -7.53
C LYS A 3 -38.06 12.34 -6.77
N GLN A 4 -38.32 11.08 -6.44
CA GLN A 4 -39.52 10.68 -5.69
C GLN A 4 -39.40 10.91 -4.18
N LEU A 5 -38.17 11.15 -3.71
CA LEU A 5 -37.91 11.43 -2.30
C LEU A 5 -38.34 12.87 -1.95
N LYS A 6 -39.09 13.02 -0.87
CA LYS A 6 -39.58 14.33 -0.41
C LYS A 6 -38.42 15.24 -0.03
N GLY A 7 -38.32 16.37 -0.71
CA GLY A 7 -37.29 17.38 -0.45
C GLY A 7 -36.08 17.29 -1.39
N VAL A 8 -36.07 16.38 -2.36
CA VAL A 8 -35.05 16.31 -3.42
C VAL A 8 -35.47 17.20 -4.59
N GLY A 9 -34.83 18.36 -4.72
CA GLY A 9 -34.96 19.28 -5.87
C GLY A 9 -33.77 19.14 -6.81
N GLU A 10 -33.77 19.90 -7.93
CA GLU A 10 -32.71 19.81 -8.95
C GLU A 10 -31.30 20.02 -8.37
N LYS A 11 -31.10 21.03 -7.53
CA LYS A 11 -29.81 21.27 -6.89
C LYS A 11 -29.34 20.12 -6.00
N THR A 12 -30.25 19.42 -5.34
CA THR A 12 -29.92 18.24 -4.52
C THR A 12 -29.53 17.06 -5.40
N LEU A 13 -30.17 16.93 -6.57
CA LEU A 13 -29.82 15.92 -7.55
C LEU A 13 -28.43 16.16 -8.16
N GLU A 14 -28.06 17.41 -8.45
CA GLU A 14 -26.72 17.75 -8.89
C GLU A 14 -25.66 17.29 -7.87
N HIS A 15 -25.87 17.59 -6.57
CA HIS A 15 -24.96 17.12 -5.52
C HIS A 15 -24.93 15.60 -5.37
N PHE A 16 -26.05 14.91 -5.59
CA PHE A 16 -26.06 13.44 -5.62
C PHE A 16 -25.22 12.91 -6.79
N HIS A 17 -25.39 13.48 -8.00
CA HIS A 17 -24.62 13.07 -9.17
C HIS A 17 -23.12 13.36 -9.03
N GLU A 18 -22.76 14.52 -8.45
CA GLU A 18 -21.37 14.85 -8.11
C GLU A 18 -20.76 13.84 -7.12
N ALA A 19 -21.58 13.29 -6.23
CA ALA A 19 -21.20 12.25 -5.27
C ALA A 19 -21.38 10.82 -5.84
N GLN A 20 -21.65 10.67 -7.15
CA GLN A 20 -21.89 9.40 -7.83
C GLN A 20 -23.10 8.59 -7.27
N ILE A 21 -24.10 9.28 -6.75
CA ILE A 21 -25.35 8.69 -6.24
C ILE A 21 -26.43 8.89 -7.32
N PHE A 22 -26.78 7.84 -8.07
CA PHE A 22 -27.73 7.88 -9.18
C PHE A 22 -29.05 7.18 -8.87
N THR A 23 -29.02 6.18 -8.00
CA THR A 23 -30.15 5.31 -7.66
C THR A 23 -30.50 5.36 -6.18
N LEU A 24 -31.66 4.79 -5.79
CA LEU A 24 -31.98 4.57 -4.38
C LEU A 24 -31.03 3.56 -3.74
N TYR A 25 -30.54 2.62 -4.53
CA TYR A 25 -29.56 1.63 -4.11
C TYR A 25 -28.24 2.31 -3.71
N ASP A 26 -27.68 3.19 -4.57
CA ASP A 26 -26.46 3.95 -4.27
C ASP A 26 -26.62 4.78 -3.00
N LEU A 27 -27.79 5.41 -2.85
CA LEU A 27 -28.08 6.25 -1.68
C LEU A 27 -28.05 5.43 -0.38
N ILE A 28 -28.60 4.21 -0.38
CA ILE A 28 -28.61 3.31 0.78
C ILE A 28 -27.20 2.73 1.04
N HIS A 29 -26.40 2.57 -0.01
CA HIS A 29 -25.00 2.12 0.11
C HIS A 29 -24.01 3.27 0.32
N THR A 30 -24.48 4.51 0.45
CA THR A 30 -23.65 5.61 0.91
C THR A 30 -23.42 5.48 2.42
N TYR A 31 -22.34 4.80 2.80
CA TYR A 31 -22.05 4.52 4.21
C TYR A 31 -21.49 5.73 4.96
N PRO A 32 -21.73 5.84 6.30
CA PRO A 32 -21.21 6.93 7.10
C PRO A 32 -19.68 6.87 7.17
N ARG A 33 -19.03 8.03 7.16
CA ARG A 33 -17.57 8.14 7.38
C ARG A 33 -17.20 7.94 8.85
N LYS A 34 -18.11 8.33 9.77
CA LYS A 34 -17.95 8.18 11.22
C LYS A 34 -19.28 8.27 11.94
N TYR A 35 -19.28 7.83 13.18
CA TYR A 35 -20.41 7.98 14.09
C TYR A 35 -20.07 8.98 15.18
N ARG A 36 -21.04 9.87 15.51
CA ARG A 36 -20.91 10.81 16.62
C ARG A 36 -21.90 10.47 17.71
N HIS A 37 -21.39 10.40 18.94
CA HIS A 37 -22.18 10.12 20.12
C HIS A 37 -22.72 11.42 20.71
N TYR A 38 -24.03 11.61 20.71
CA TYR A 38 -24.73 12.73 21.33
C TYR A 38 -25.31 12.27 22.66
N VAL A 39 -24.45 12.28 23.68
CA VAL A 39 -24.80 11.92 25.05
C VAL A 39 -24.63 13.15 25.91
N LEU A 40 -25.70 13.51 26.70
CA LEU A 40 -25.60 14.58 27.64
C LEU A 40 -24.66 14.19 28.80
N SER A 41 -23.69 15.02 29.06
CA SER A 41 -22.73 14.85 30.16
C SER A 41 -23.36 15.30 31.46
N ASP A 42 -23.10 14.59 32.56
CA ASP A 42 -23.52 15.01 33.90
C ASP A 42 -22.66 16.19 34.36
N PRO A 43 -23.26 17.37 34.61
CA PRO A 43 -22.52 18.53 35.06
C PRO A 43 -21.83 18.37 36.43
N LEU A 44 -22.28 17.43 37.26
CA LEU A 44 -21.71 17.18 38.60
C LEU A 44 -20.38 16.42 38.52
N ASN A 45 -20.24 15.57 37.50
CA ASN A 45 -19.08 14.69 37.32
C ASN A 45 -18.10 15.18 36.22
N ALA A 46 -18.41 16.30 35.56
CA ALA A 46 -17.70 16.79 34.37
C ALA A 46 -16.62 17.86 34.69
N ALA A 47 -15.77 17.62 35.69
CA ALA A 47 -14.64 18.52 35.94
C ALA A 47 -13.66 18.48 34.77
N HIS A 48 -13.52 19.60 34.03
CA HIS A 48 -12.62 19.80 32.89
C HIS A 48 -12.83 18.87 31.69
N GLN A 49 -13.99 18.23 31.53
CA GLN A 49 -14.26 17.34 30.39
C GLN A 49 -15.01 18.08 29.28
N ARG A 50 -14.64 17.77 28.04
CA ARG A 50 -15.40 18.15 26.85
C ARG A 50 -16.64 17.25 26.73
N GLY A 51 -17.82 17.88 26.60
CA GLY A 51 -19.07 17.12 26.47
C GLY A 51 -20.23 17.99 25.98
N TYR A 52 -21.41 17.38 25.93
CA TYR A 52 -22.67 18.07 25.63
C TYR A 52 -23.41 18.32 26.94
N PHE A 53 -23.75 19.59 27.21
CA PHE A 53 -24.40 20.01 28.44
C PHE A 53 -25.74 20.65 28.15
N ASP A 54 -26.76 20.22 28.90
CA ASP A 54 -28.09 20.81 28.88
C ASP A 54 -28.08 22.10 29.71
N ALA A 55 -28.67 23.16 29.15
CA ALA A 55 -28.73 24.44 29.83
C ALA A 55 -30.03 25.19 29.52
N THR A 56 -30.46 26.02 30.46
CA THR A 56 -31.58 26.95 30.27
C THR A 56 -31.08 28.38 30.18
N VAL A 57 -31.52 29.11 29.19
CA VAL A 57 -31.20 30.54 29.01
C VAL A 57 -31.92 31.35 30.07
N LEU A 58 -31.18 32.18 30.82
CA LEU A 58 -31.73 33.00 31.92
C LEU A 58 -32.09 34.44 31.49
N ALA A 59 -31.28 34.99 30.56
CA ALA A 59 -31.51 36.36 30.09
C ALA A 59 -31.09 36.49 28.62
N ARG A 60 -31.47 37.57 27.95
CA ARG A 60 -31.09 37.85 26.56
C ARG A 60 -29.58 37.94 26.39
N PRO A 61 -29.03 37.50 25.25
CA PRO A 61 -27.62 37.58 24.93
C PRO A 61 -27.10 39.01 24.88
N SER A 62 -25.87 39.23 25.36
CA SER A 62 -25.11 40.47 25.19
C SER A 62 -24.05 40.25 24.10
N VAL A 63 -23.88 41.27 23.24
CA VAL A 63 -22.89 41.19 22.14
C VAL A 63 -21.79 42.22 22.41
N TYR A 64 -20.55 41.77 22.37
CA TYR A 64 -19.37 42.60 22.56
C TYR A 64 -18.47 42.53 21.32
N GLN A 65 -18.07 43.70 20.79
CA GLN A 65 -17.07 43.77 19.73
C GLN A 65 -15.68 43.62 20.35
N VAL A 66 -14.97 42.52 20.06
CA VAL A 66 -13.62 42.27 20.58
C VAL A 66 -12.55 42.82 19.66
N ARG A 67 -12.71 42.64 18.33
CA ARG A 67 -11.87 43.16 17.23
C ARG A 67 -12.75 43.44 16.01
N ARG A 68 -12.20 44.14 14.99
CA ARG A 68 -12.95 44.54 13.79
C ARG A 68 -13.79 43.42 13.14
N GLN A 69 -13.35 42.15 13.24
CA GLN A 69 -14.07 40.99 12.68
C GLN A 69 -14.46 39.94 13.73
N LEU A 70 -14.30 40.21 15.05
CA LEU A 70 -14.57 39.24 16.11
C LEU A 70 -15.61 39.78 17.08
N LYS A 71 -16.83 39.24 17.04
CA LYS A 71 -17.91 39.49 17.98
C LYS A 71 -17.99 38.33 18.97
N ARG A 72 -17.94 38.66 20.27
CA ARG A 72 -18.19 37.73 21.36
C ARG A 72 -19.66 37.90 21.81
N ILE A 73 -20.37 36.78 21.83
CA ILE A 73 -21.73 36.73 22.36
C ILE A 73 -21.67 36.06 23.75
N SER A 74 -22.31 36.67 24.73
CA SER A 74 -22.36 36.17 26.10
C SER A 74 -23.81 36.00 26.50
N VAL A 75 -24.18 34.82 26.98
CA VAL A 75 -25.54 34.44 27.36
C VAL A 75 -25.54 33.92 28.81
N PRO A 76 -26.30 34.51 29.72
CA PRO A 76 -26.52 33.92 31.04
C PRO A 76 -27.31 32.62 30.90
N ILE A 77 -26.78 31.54 31.43
CA ILE A 77 -27.40 30.20 31.37
C ILE A 77 -27.39 29.54 32.75
N ARG A 78 -28.29 28.58 32.95
CA ARG A 78 -28.27 27.66 34.11
C ARG A 78 -27.97 26.23 33.59
N VAL A 79 -26.94 25.63 34.18
CA VAL A 79 -26.57 24.20 33.94
C VAL A 79 -26.78 23.48 35.27
N GLY A 80 -27.73 22.56 35.33
CA GLY A 80 -28.14 21.97 36.59
C GLY A 80 -28.64 23.05 37.57
N MET A 81 -27.98 23.16 38.74
CA MET A 81 -28.31 24.17 39.76
C MET A 81 -27.42 25.43 39.73
N LYS A 82 -26.41 25.47 38.84
CA LYS A 82 -25.42 26.56 38.81
C LYS A 82 -25.63 27.49 37.63
N GLU A 83 -25.35 28.77 37.86
CA GLU A 83 -25.44 29.82 36.85
C GLU A 83 -24.07 30.12 36.24
N HIS A 84 -24.02 30.19 34.92
CA HIS A 84 -22.82 30.43 34.15
C HIS A 84 -23.06 31.43 33.02
N ARG A 85 -21.98 31.93 32.42
CA ARG A 85 -22.03 32.70 31.18
C ARG A 85 -21.51 31.85 30.02
N LEU A 86 -22.40 31.48 29.12
CA LEU A 86 -22.03 30.81 27.89
C LEU A 86 -21.46 31.82 26.89
N MET A 87 -20.29 31.57 26.39
CA MET A 87 -19.60 32.42 25.41
C MET A 87 -19.39 31.68 24.11
N PHE A 88 -19.66 32.35 23.00
CA PHE A 88 -19.35 31.90 21.66
C PHE A 88 -19.05 33.09 20.75
N PHE A 89 -18.47 32.85 19.56
CA PHE A 89 -17.95 33.89 18.69
C PHE A 89 -18.59 33.86 17.32
N ASN A 90 -18.84 35.06 16.75
CA ASN A 90 -19.33 35.30 15.38
C ASN A 90 -20.66 34.66 14.97
N GLN A 91 -21.35 33.93 15.84
CA GLN A 91 -22.61 33.22 15.57
C GLN A 91 -23.84 34.08 15.89
N THR A 92 -23.97 35.27 15.27
CA THR A 92 -25.03 36.24 15.57
C THR A 92 -26.45 35.77 15.23
N HIS A 93 -26.60 34.74 14.39
CA HIS A 93 -27.90 34.14 14.07
C HIS A 93 -28.60 33.55 15.31
N TRP A 94 -27.87 33.15 16.35
CA TRP A 94 -28.41 32.63 17.57
C TRP A 94 -29.18 33.69 18.40
N LEU A 95 -28.91 34.99 18.21
CA LEU A 95 -29.57 36.06 18.94
C LEU A 95 -31.12 36.05 18.84
N ARG A 96 -31.64 35.51 17.73
CA ARG A 96 -33.08 35.38 17.48
C ARG A 96 -33.72 34.21 18.21
N HIS A 97 -32.94 33.25 18.66
CA HIS A 97 -33.41 32.00 19.26
C HIS A 97 -33.18 31.89 20.77
N LEU A 98 -32.29 32.73 21.32
CA LEU A 98 -31.90 32.67 22.72
C LEU A 98 -32.71 33.69 23.55
N HIS A 99 -33.89 33.26 24.05
CA HIS A 99 -34.74 34.03 24.96
C HIS A 99 -34.77 33.37 26.33
N PRO A 100 -35.10 34.11 27.41
CA PRO A 100 -35.26 33.54 28.75
C PRO A 100 -36.22 32.33 28.74
N GLY A 101 -35.82 31.24 29.41
CA GLY A 101 -36.57 29.99 29.45
C GLY A 101 -36.30 29.00 28.31
N VAL A 102 -35.59 29.41 27.27
CA VAL A 102 -35.23 28.47 26.17
C VAL A 102 -34.23 27.45 26.65
N ALA A 103 -34.53 26.16 26.41
CA ALA A 103 -33.62 25.05 26.67
C ALA A 103 -32.68 24.83 25.47
N ILE A 104 -31.40 24.79 25.73
CA ILE A 104 -30.31 24.63 24.77
C ILE A 104 -29.39 23.50 25.21
N VAL A 105 -28.66 22.92 24.24
CA VAL A 105 -27.53 22.04 24.48
C VAL A 105 -26.29 22.67 23.82
N PHE A 106 -25.21 22.76 24.56
CA PHE A 106 -23.94 23.22 24.04
C PHE A 106 -22.84 22.13 24.16
N GLU A 107 -21.94 22.12 23.21
CA GLU A 107 -20.70 21.34 23.27
C GLU A 107 -19.57 22.24 23.73
N GLY A 108 -18.84 21.84 24.75
CA GLY A 108 -17.72 22.62 25.27
C GLY A 108 -17.02 21.95 26.44
N ASN A 109 -15.93 22.57 26.89
CA ASN A 109 -15.30 22.18 28.14
C ASN A 109 -16.06 22.82 29.30
N TYR A 110 -16.66 21.99 30.14
CA TYR A 110 -17.41 22.46 31.29
C TYR A 110 -16.64 22.28 32.60
N ASP A 111 -16.58 23.31 33.38
CA ASP A 111 -16.12 23.26 34.78
C ASP A 111 -17.14 24.00 35.65
N SER A 112 -17.68 23.30 36.61
CA SER A 112 -18.69 23.83 37.55
C SER A 112 -18.18 25.00 38.41
N ASN A 113 -16.88 25.23 38.51
CA ASN A 113 -16.26 26.31 39.28
C ASN A 113 -15.99 27.55 38.45
N THR A 114 -16.05 27.49 37.12
CA THR A 114 -15.85 28.64 36.26
C THR A 114 -17.15 29.42 36.05
N LYS A 115 -17.06 30.75 36.12
CA LYS A 115 -18.21 31.64 35.86
C LYS A 115 -18.58 31.73 34.37
N ALA A 116 -17.68 31.28 33.48
CA ALA A 116 -17.85 31.42 32.04
C ALA A 116 -17.45 30.13 31.32
N VAL A 117 -18.30 29.65 30.40
CA VAL A 117 -18.11 28.43 29.61
C VAL A 117 -18.09 28.82 28.14
N GLN A 118 -17.12 28.31 27.40
CA GLN A 118 -17.03 28.53 25.96
C GLN A 118 -17.71 27.40 25.18
N ALA A 119 -18.73 27.73 24.40
CA ALA A 119 -19.38 26.81 23.50
C ALA A 119 -18.60 26.70 22.16
N GLN A 120 -18.39 25.49 21.69
CA GLN A 120 -17.93 25.18 20.34
C GLN A 120 -19.12 25.02 19.40
N THR A 121 -20.13 24.28 19.84
CA THR A 121 -21.39 24.05 19.12
C THR A 121 -22.56 24.39 20.03
N LEU A 122 -23.62 24.93 19.45
CA LEU A 122 -24.85 25.28 20.17
C LEU A 122 -26.07 24.74 19.40
N MET A 123 -27.04 24.18 20.13
CA MET A 123 -28.29 23.64 19.58
C MET A 123 -29.46 23.95 20.49
N LEU A 124 -30.66 24.10 19.94
CA LEU A 124 -31.87 24.06 20.73
C LEU A 124 -32.08 22.61 21.26
N LYS A 125 -32.46 22.44 22.50
CA LYS A 125 -32.63 21.09 23.09
C LYS A 125 -33.59 20.20 22.31
N LYS A 126 -34.66 20.76 21.74
CA LYS A 126 -35.62 20.05 20.89
C LYS A 126 -35.01 19.49 19.61
N ASN A 127 -33.87 20.01 19.19
CA ASN A 127 -33.12 19.58 18.00
C ASN A 127 -31.90 18.73 18.35
N PHE A 128 -31.67 18.44 19.62
CA PHE A 128 -30.55 17.59 20.04
C PHE A 128 -30.78 16.15 19.62
N PRO A 129 -29.94 15.57 18.78
CA PRO A 129 -30.15 14.24 18.22
C PRO A 129 -29.66 13.17 19.18
N ALA A 130 -30.26 13.04 20.36
CA ALA A 130 -29.82 12.08 21.39
C ALA A 130 -29.51 10.71 20.81
N GLY A 131 -28.36 10.11 21.19
CA GLY A 131 -27.91 8.82 20.72
C GLY A 131 -26.74 8.86 19.74
N ILE A 132 -26.61 7.85 18.93
CA ILE A 132 -25.54 7.71 17.92
C ILE A 132 -26.05 8.21 16.58
N VAL A 133 -25.31 9.13 15.97
CA VAL A 133 -25.67 9.73 14.66
C VAL A 133 -24.57 9.46 13.64
N ALA A 134 -24.97 8.96 12.49
CA ALA A 134 -24.12 8.73 11.35
C ALA A 134 -23.76 10.05 10.65
N GLU A 135 -22.47 10.30 10.36
CA GLU A 135 -21.96 11.42 9.59
C GLU A 135 -21.37 10.94 8.26
N TYR A 136 -21.89 11.43 7.14
CA TYR A 136 -21.55 10.96 5.80
C TYR A 136 -20.54 11.85 5.09
N GLY A 137 -20.66 13.18 5.30
CA GLY A 137 -19.76 14.17 4.70
C GLY A 137 -19.89 14.30 3.19
N VAL A 138 -21.09 14.11 2.62
CA VAL A 138 -21.38 14.34 1.21
C VAL A 138 -21.39 15.84 0.91
N PRO A 139 -20.57 16.34 -0.03
CA PRO A 139 -20.52 17.77 -0.33
C PRO A 139 -21.87 18.33 -0.74
N GLY A 140 -22.21 19.53 -0.27
CA GLY A 140 -23.45 20.22 -0.63
C GLY A 140 -24.73 19.72 0.07
N ILE A 141 -24.69 18.58 0.76
CA ILE A 141 -25.84 18.00 1.47
C ILE A 141 -25.48 17.84 2.95
N SER A 142 -26.30 18.42 3.85
CA SER A 142 -26.08 18.21 5.29
C SER A 142 -26.40 16.77 5.71
N ASP A 143 -25.65 16.22 6.67
CA ASP A 143 -25.84 14.84 7.16
C ASP A 143 -27.29 14.56 7.61
N HIS A 144 -27.92 15.55 8.27
CA HIS A 144 -29.33 15.44 8.67
C HIS A 144 -30.29 15.27 7.48
N LYS A 145 -30.07 16.00 6.37
CA LYS A 145 -30.88 15.86 5.15
C LYS A 145 -30.60 14.53 4.47
N LEU A 146 -29.32 14.18 4.35
CA LEU A 146 -28.91 12.91 3.72
C LEU A 146 -29.49 11.72 4.50
N HIS A 147 -29.39 11.71 5.82
CA HIS A 147 -30.01 10.69 6.67
C HIS A 147 -31.53 10.60 6.47
N SER A 148 -32.22 11.76 6.32
CA SER A 148 -33.65 11.77 6.00
C SER A 148 -33.96 11.15 4.63
N PHE A 149 -33.12 11.41 3.62
CA PHE A 149 -33.29 10.81 2.29
C PHE A 149 -33.01 9.29 2.30
N ILE A 150 -31.97 8.86 3.00
CA ILE A 150 -31.65 7.45 3.18
C ILE A 150 -32.82 6.72 3.88
N ARG A 151 -33.35 7.29 4.94
CA ARG A 151 -34.51 6.74 5.66
C ARG A 151 -35.74 6.61 4.76
N GLN A 152 -35.99 7.58 3.90
CA GLN A 152 -37.06 7.51 2.90
C GLN A 152 -36.77 6.41 1.85
N ALA A 153 -35.54 6.33 1.35
CA ALA A 153 -35.13 5.31 0.37
C ALA A 153 -35.27 3.89 0.94
N MET A 154 -34.86 3.67 2.20
CA MET A 154 -35.06 2.40 2.90
C MET A 154 -36.54 1.97 2.98
N ARG A 155 -37.47 2.93 3.15
CA ARG A 155 -38.93 2.65 3.21
C ARG A 155 -39.50 2.33 1.86
N VAL A 156 -39.00 2.91 0.77
CA VAL A 156 -39.56 2.78 -0.59
C VAL A 156 -39.20 1.46 -1.27
N GLY A 157 -38.19 0.76 -0.85
CA GLY A 157 -37.86 -0.52 -1.46
C GLY A 157 -36.43 -1.04 -1.37
N GLY A 158 -35.52 -0.28 -0.75
CA GLY A 158 -34.11 -0.67 -0.74
C GLY A 158 -33.71 -1.79 0.23
N ILE A 159 -34.58 -2.14 1.18
CA ILE A 159 -34.28 -3.17 2.21
C ILE A 159 -34.58 -4.60 1.71
N TYR A 160 -35.27 -4.75 0.58
CA TYR A 160 -35.69 -6.05 0.07
C TYR A 160 -34.66 -6.75 -0.84
N ALA A 161 -33.47 -6.20 -0.97
CA ALA A 161 -32.38 -6.92 -1.63
C ALA A 161 -32.05 -8.20 -0.84
N GLU A 162 -31.84 -9.28 -1.54
CA GLU A 162 -31.37 -10.52 -0.93
C GLU A 162 -29.93 -10.32 -0.41
N ASP A 163 -29.59 -11.07 0.64
CA ASP A 163 -28.26 -11.02 1.21
C ASP A 163 -27.23 -11.53 0.18
N PRO A 164 -26.18 -10.75 -0.14
CA PRO A 164 -25.11 -11.22 -1.01
C PRO A 164 -24.30 -12.36 -0.39
N LEU A 165 -24.32 -12.52 0.94
CA LEU A 165 -23.69 -13.63 1.63
C LEU A 165 -24.66 -14.80 1.79
N PRO A 166 -24.24 -16.07 1.53
CA PRO A 166 -25.07 -17.22 1.76
C PRO A 166 -25.30 -17.49 3.26
N ASP A 167 -26.42 -18.05 3.64
CA ASP A 167 -26.85 -18.30 5.02
C ASP A 167 -25.83 -19.10 5.85
N TRP A 168 -25.15 -20.09 5.23
CA TRP A 168 -24.15 -20.88 5.94
C TRP A 168 -22.97 -20.03 6.38
N LEU A 169 -22.62 -19.00 5.57
CA LEU A 169 -21.52 -18.11 5.85
C LEU A 169 -21.88 -17.12 6.95
N LEU A 170 -23.09 -16.55 6.91
CA LEU A 170 -23.62 -15.71 7.99
C LEU A 170 -23.53 -16.41 9.34
N LYS A 171 -23.96 -17.70 9.39
CA LYS A 171 -23.91 -18.52 10.60
C LYS A 171 -22.47 -18.88 11.00
N LYS A 172 -21.62 -19.29 10.05
CA LYS A 172 -20.23 -19.68 10.32
C LYS A 172 -19.40 -18.54 10.91
N ARG A 173 -19.69 -17.30 10.49
CA ARG A 173 -18.90 -16.10 10.85
C ARG A 173 -19.60 -15.16 11.82
N ASP A 174 -20.76 -15.55 12.34
CA ASP A 174 -21.59 -14.74 13.23
C ASP A 174 -21.85 -13.32 12.68
N LEU A 175 -22.23 -13.25 11.41
CA LEU A 175 -22.48 -11.99 10.73
C LEU A 175 -23.96 -11.65 10.76
N ILE A 176 -24.29 -10.37 10.95
CA ILE A 176 -25.68 -9.88 10.91
C ILE A 176 -26.22 -9.98 9.49
N PRO A 177 -27.53 -10.36 9.30
CA PRO A 177 -28.14 -10.39 7.98
C PRO A 177 -28.21 -9.02 7.31
N TYR A 178 -28.23 -8.97 5.96
CA TYR A 178 -28.17 -7.74 5.17
C TYR A 178 -29.21 -6.68 5.58
N GLN A 179 -30.45 -7.07 5.81
CA GLN A 179 -31.50 -6.12 6.26
C GLN A 179 -31.17 -5.47 7.61
N THR A 180 -30.61 -6.26 8.54
CA THR A 180 -30.18 -5.77 9.84
C THR A 180 -28.96 -4.87 9.69
N PHE A 181 -28.03 -5.24 8.81
CA PHE A 181 -26.84 -4.45 8.49
C PHE A 181 -27.22 -3.07 7.94
N ILE A 182 -28.05 -2.99 6.90
CA ILE A 182 -28.49 -1.71 6.31
C ILE A 182 -29.17 -0.81 7.34
N ARG A 183 -29.97 -1.39 8.24
CA ARG A 183 -30.58 -0.60 9.31
C ARG A 183 -29.57 -0.08 10.31
N ARG A 184 -28.68 -0.96 10.80
CA ARG A 184 -27.70 -0.59 11.83
C ARG A 184 -26.61 0.33 11.32
N VAL A 185 -26.21 0.25 10.05
CA VAL A 185 -25.19 1.15 9.47
C VAL A 185 -25.68 2.60 9.45
N HIS A 186 -26.98 2.83 9.26
CA HIS A 186 -27.54 4.17 9.22
C HIS A 186 -28.15 4.63 10.55
N GLU A 187 -28.66 3.71 11.34
CA GLU A 187 -29.39 3.97 12.61
C GLU A 187 -28.91 3.06 13.74
N PRO A 188 -27.58 3.06 14.08
CA PRO A 188 -27.11 2.24 15.19
C PRO A 188 -27.67 2.76 16.52
N GLN A 189 -28.06 1.84 17.40
CA GLN A 189 -28.58 2.18 18.73
C GLN A 189 -27.46 2.06 19.79
N THR A 190 -26.51 1.16 19.58
CA THR A 190 -25.46 0.83 20.52
C THR A 190 -24.08 0.77 19.84
N ASN A 191 -23.01 0.74 20.62
CA ASN A 191 -21.67 0.51 20.10
C ASN A 191 -21.53 -0.90 19.50
N THR A 192 -22.20 -1.89 20.08
CA THR A 192 -22.27 -3.26 19.57
C THR A 192 -22.88 -3.33 18.17
N ASP A 193 -23.83 -2.45 17.85
CA ASP A 193 -24.37 -2.35 16.49
C ASP A 193 -23.31 -1.87 15.51
N ILE A 194 -22.51 -0.88 15.92
CA ILE A 194 -21.41 -0.35 15.11
C ILE A 194 -20.36 -1.42 14.89
N GLU A 195 -19.98 -2.16 15.94
CA GLU A 195 -19.01 -3.26 15.85
C GLU A 195 -19.48 -4.36 14.87
N ALA A 196 -20.73 -4.79 14.98
CA ALA A 196 -21.32 -5.78 14.08
C ALA A 196 -21.38 -5.31 12.61
N VAL A 197 -21.68 -4.02 12.39
CA VAL A 197 -21.64 -3.38 11.06
C VAL A 197 -20.23 -3.42 10.48
N TRP A 198 -19.24 -3.02 11.28
CA TRP A 198 -17.85 -3.03 10.83
C TRP A 198 -17.32 -4.43 10.55
N GLN A 199 -17.65 -5.40 11.41
CA GLN A 199 -17.29 -6.80 11.20
C GLN A 199 -17.81 -7.31 9.86
N ARG A 200 -19.10 -7.06 9.56
CA ARG A 200 -19.70 -7.48 8.29
C ARG A 200 -19.07 -6.77 7.08
N LEU A 201 -18.93 -5.45 7.10
CA LEU A 201 -18.34 -4.68 6.00
C LEU A 201 -16.92 -5.15 5.67
N SER A 202 -16.10 -5.31 6.70
CA SER A 202 -14.73 -5.76 6.55
C SER A 202 -14.66 -7.17 5.97
N TYR A 203 -15.52 -8.06 6.46
CA TYR A 203 -15.59 -9.42 5.97
C TYR A 203 -16.00 -9.48 4.49
N GLU A 204 -17.05 -8.76 4.10
CA GLU A 204 -17.53 -8.72 2.71
C GLU A 204 -16.46 -8.15 1.77
N GLU A 205 -15.79 -7.09 2.14
CA GLU A 205 -14.75 -6.50 1.31
C GLU A 205 -13.56 -7.45 1.11
N LEU A 206 -13.09 -8.08 2.20
CA LEU A 206 -11.99 -9.04 2.13
C LEU A 206 -12.38 -10.29 1.35
N LEU A 207 -13.59 -10.81 1.54
CA LEU A 207 -14.13 -11.95 0.78
C LEU A 207 -14.19 -11.64 -0.72
N ARG A 208 -14.68 -10.47 -1.09
CA ARG A 208 -14.73 -9.98 -2.46
C ARG A 208 -13.36 -9.91 -3.11
N LYS A 209 -12.38 -9.34 -2.40
CA LYS A 209 -10.99 -9.29 -2.86
C LYS A 209 -10.43 -10.70 -3.08
N GLN A 210 -10.69 -11.63 -2.15
CA GLN A 210 -10.24 -13.02 -2.27
C GLN A 210 -10.93 -13.76 -3.43
N LEU A 211 -12.24 -13.60 -3.61
CA LEU A 211 -12.98 -14.19 -4.73
C LEU A 211 -12.41 -13.71 -6.08
N ARG A 212 -12.19 -12.40 -6.23
CA ARG A 212 -11.58 -11.85 -7.45
C ARG A 212 -10.20 -12.42 -7.71
N ALA A 213 -9.35 -12.42 -6.70
CA ALA A 213 -8.00 -12.95 -6.80
C ALA A 213 -8.02 -14.42 -7.24
N LEU A 214 -8.87 -15.25 -6.62
CA LEU A 214 -8.99 -16.67 -6.97
C LEU A 214 -9.59 -16.90 -8.37
N LEU A 215 -10.54 -16.06 -8.81
CA LEU A 215 -11.08 -16.13 -10.17
C LEU A 215 -10.03 -15.77 -11.22
N VAL A 216 -9.22 -14.71 -10.95
CA VAL A 216 -8.07 -14.37 -11.78
C VAL A 216 -7.07 -15.52 -11.81
N LYS A 217 -6.75 -16.12 -10.68
CA LYS A 217 -5.87 -17.29 -10.59
C LYS A 217 -6.40 -18.43 -11.47
N ASN A 218 -7.67 -18.79 -11.34
CA ASN A 218 -8.30 -19.87 -12.13
C ASN A 218 -8.28 -19.56 -13.63
N THR A 219 -8.40 -18.30 -14.03
CA THR A 219 -8.32 -17.88 -15.43
C THR A 219 -6.89 -17.97 -15.96
N LEU A 220 -5.90 -17.71 -15.13
CA LEU A 220 -4.47 -17.71 -15.49
C LEU A 220 -3.84 -19.10 -15.41
N GLN A 221 -4.24 -19.92 -14.42
CA GLN A 221 -3.78 -21.30 -14.29
C GLN A 221 -4.56 -22.21 -15.26
N LYS A 222 -3.97 -22.45 -16.43
CA LYS A 222 -4.53 -23.33 -17.44
C LYS A 222 -3.94 -24.74 -17.32
N ASP A 223 -4.70 -25.73 -17.76
CA ASP A 223 -4.18 -27.09 -17.88
C ASP A 223 -3.02 -27.12 -18.90
N LYS A 224 -1.85 -27.50 -18.45
CA LYS A 224 -0.62 -27.60 -19.25
C LYS A 224 -0.07 -29.03 -19.17
N PRO A 225 -0.45 -29.91 -20.11
CA PRO A 225 0.14 -31.24 -20.19
C PRO A 225 1.66 -31.15 -20.34
N ARG A 226 2.39 -31.88 -19.53
CA ARG A 226 3.86 -31.88 -19.53
C ARG A 226 4.36 -33.01 -20.43
N LEU A 227 4.96 -32.69 -21.59
CA LEU A 227 5.54 -33.65 -22.49
C LEU A 227 6.80 -34.31 -21.92
N SER A 228 7.57 -33.59 -21.11
CA SER A 228 8.73 -34.08 -20.41
C SER A 228 8.81 -33.46 -18.99
N LEU A 229 9.24 -34.29 -18.03
CA LEU A 229 9.44 -33.85 -16.65
C LEU A 229 10.87 -33.35 -16.43
N ILE A 230 11.01 -32.26 -15.73
CA ILE A 230 12.31 -31.75 -15.30
C ILE A 230 12.67 -32.39 -13.96
N LYS A 231 13.91 -32.84 -13.84
CA LYS A 231 14.50 -33.31 -12.59
C LYS A 231 15.65 -32.40 -12.21
N GLU A 232 15.98 -32.32 -10.93
CA GLU A 232 17.13 -31.54 -10.42
C GLU A 232 18.43 -31.93 -11.16
N THR A 233 18.60 -33.23 -11.48
CA THR A 233 19.76 -33.74 -12.21
C THR A 233 19.94 -33.10 -13.58
N HIS A 234 18.87 -32.72 -14.27
CA HIS A 234 18.92 -32.03 -15.56
C HIS A 234 19.50 -30.63 -15.43
N LEU A 235 19.40 -30.00 -14.29
CA LEU A 235 19.93 -28.66 -14.02
C LEU A 235 21.38 -28.66 -13.54
N THR A 236 21.97 -29.82 -13.31
CA THR A 236 23.37 -29.95 -12.84
C THR A 236 24.39 -29.25 -13.78
N PRO A 237 24.28 -29.26 -15.12
CA PRO A 237 25.17 -28.50 -15.99
C PRO A 237 25.16 -27.01 -15.71
N PHE A 238 23.98 -26.42 -15.46
CA PHE A 238 23.84 -25.01 -15.10
C PHE A 238 24.42 -24.73 -13.72
N ILE A 239 24.10 -25.56 -12.72
CA ILE A 239 24.58 -25.40 -11.34
C ILE A 239 26.11 -25.38 -11.28
N LYS A 240 26.79 -26.17 -12.11
CA LYS A 240 28.26 -26.18 -12.21
C LYS A 240 28.86 -24.88 -12.77
N GLN A 241 28.09 -24.06 -13.47
CA GLN A 241 28.54 -22.74 -13.95
C GLN A 241 28.50 -21.67 -12.87
N LEU A 242 27.80 -21.90 -11.76
CA LEU A 242 27.69 -20.94 -10.68
C LEU A 242 29.05 -20.78 -9.96
N PRO A 243 29.52 -19.54 -9.68
CA PRO A 243 30.77 -19.30 -8.97
C PRO A 243 30.66 -19.58 -7.45
N TYR A 244 29.50 -20.12 -6.99
CA TYR A 244 29.20 -20.43 -5.59
C TYR A 244 28.24 -21.62 -5.51
N THR A 245 28.13 -22.20 -4.33
CA THR A 245 27.16 -23.28 -4.05
C THR A 245 25.82 -22.70 -3.64
N LEU A 246 24.72 -23.33 -4.08
CA LEU A 246 23.38 -22.97 -3.62
C LEU A 246 23.23 -23.23 -2.12
N THR A 247 22.55 -22.34 -1.41
CA THR A 247 22.21 -22.56 0.02
C THR A 247 21.15 -23.66 0.16
N ASN A 248 20.95 -24.16 1.37
CA ASN A 248 19.95 -25.20 1.61
C ASN A 248 18.53 -24.72 1.30
N ALA A 249 18.20 -23.48 1.68
CA ALA A 249 16.91 -22.89 1.35
C ALA A 249 16.71 -22.70 -0.17
N GLN A 250 17.76 -22.33 -0.90
CA GLN A 250 17.70 -22.23 -2.35
C GLN A 250 17.48 -23.60 -3.03
N LYS A 251 18.14 -24.66 -2.54
CA LYS A 251 17.94 -26.03 -3.04
C LYS A 251 16.52 -26.51 -2.77
N SER A 252 16.03 -26.36 -1.53
CA SER A 252 14.67 -26.76 -1.16
C SER A 252 13.62 -26.02 -1.98
N LEU A 253 13.79 -24.70 -2.17
CA LEU A 253 12.92 -23.89 -3.01
C LEU A 253 12.96 -24.34 -4.48
N LEU A 254 14.15 -24.65 -5.00
CA LEU A 254 14.30 -25.12 -6.39
C LEU A 254 13.56 -26.44 -6.60
N ILE A 255 13.68 -27.38 -5.68
CA ILE A 255 12.97 -28.68 -5.74
C ILE A 255 11.47 -28.48 -5.71
N ASP A 256 10.93 -27.68 -4.75
CA ASP A 256 9.50 -27.38 -4.66
C ASP A 256 8.98 -26.75 -5.97
N LEU A 257 9.71 -25.79 -6.54
CA LEU A 257 9.32 -25.15 -7.80
C LEU A 257 9.44 -26.07 -9.01
N ILE A 258 10.39 -27.02 -9.03
CA ILE A 258 10.49 -28.05 -10.09
C ILE A 258 9.28 -29.00 -10.02
N ASP A 259 8.90 -29.45 -8.83
CA ASP A 259 7.74 -30.31 -8.64
C ASP A 259 6.46 -29.61 -9.15
N ARG A 260 6.25 -28.36 -8.77
CA ARG A 260 5.13 -27.54 -9.28
C ARG A 260 5.21 -27.27 -10.79
N LEU A 261 6.40 -27.05 -11.33
CA LEU A 261 6.60 -26.89 -12.77
C LEU A 261 6.28 -28.17 -13.55
N ASN A 262 6.30 -29.32 -12.89
CA ASN A 262 5.93 -30.62 -13.44
C ASN A 262 4.43 -30.97 -13.30
N GLU A 263 3.68 -30.22 -12.50
CA GLU A 263 2.22 -30.38 -12.37
C GLU A 263 1.52 -30.13 -13.70
N PRO A 264 0.34 -30.76 -13.93
CA PRO A 264 -0.43 -30.57 -15.18
C PRO A 264 -1.12 -29.23 -15.30
N LYS A 265 -0.82 -28.29 -14.39
CA LYS A 265 -1.30 -26.89 -14.42
C LYS A 265 -0.14 -25.93 -14.61
N SER A 266 -0.39 -24.78 -15.24
CA SER A 266 0.65 -23.75 -15.38
C SER A 266 1.02 -23.18 -14.01
N LEU A 267 2.34 -22.98 -13.79
CA LEU A 267 2.89 -22.36 -12.60
C LEU A 267 2.45 -20.88 -12.53
N TYR A 268 1.99 -20.44 -11.37
CA TYR A 268 1.66 -19.03 -11.10
C TYR A 268 2.06 -18.69 -9.67
N HIS A 269 3.35 -18.38 -9.48
CA HIS A 269 3.95 -18.26 -8.15
C HIS A 269 4.72 -16.95 -7.97
N LEU A 270 4.74 -16.48 -6.74
CA LEU A 270 5.57 -15.36 -6.27
C LEU A 270 6.68 -15.90 -5.37
N VAL A 271 7.93 -15.72 -5.77
CA VAL A 271 9.10 -15.91 -4.90
C VAL A 271 9.48 -14.58 -4.29
N GLN A 272 9.27 -14.48 -3.00
CA GLN A 272 9.73 -13.31 -2.24
C GLN A 272 10.97 -13.64 -1.42
N GLY A 273 11.83 -12.66 -1.26
CA GLY A 273 13.04 -12.80 -0.45
C GLY A 273 13.81 -11.49 -0.42
N ASP A 274 14.68 -11.36 0.55
CA ASP A 274 15.49 -10.17 0.72
C ASP A 274 16.38 -9.86 -0.50
N THR A 275 16.84 -8.62 -0.62
CA THR A 275 17.80 -8.25 -1.65
C THR A 275 19.08 -9.09 -1.52
N GLY A 276 19.53 -9.69 -2.64
CA GLY A 276 20.71 -10.56 -2.64
C GLY A 276 20.49 -11.98 -2.11
N SER A 277 19.25 -12.44 -1.85
CA SER A 277 18.97 -13.83 -1.46
C SER A 277 19.15 -14.86 -2.61
N GLY A 278 19.38 -14.42 -3.85
CA GLY A 278 19.61 -15.28 -5.00
C GLY A 278 18.37 -15.71 -5.79
N LYS A 279 17.25 -14.96 -5.67
CA LYS A 279 16.02 -15.23 -6.43
C LYS A 279 16.23 -15.34 -7.93
N THR A 280 17.07 -14.47 -8.51
CA THR A 280 17.38 -14.43 -9.94
C THR A 280 18.04 -15.74 -10.43
N VAL A 281 18.90 -16.35 -9.61
CA VAL A 281 19.53 -17.63 -9.95
C VAL A 281 18.52 -18.76 -10.00
N ILE A 282 17.58 -18.81 -9.06
CA ILE A 282 16.47 -19.77 -9.07
C ILE A 282 15.63 -19.58 -10.33
N ALA A 283 15.29 -18.34 -10.68
CA ALA A 283 14.56 -18.03 -11.90
C ALA A 283 15.30 -18.48 -13.18
N PHE A 284 16.62 -18.28 -13.23
CA PHE A 284 17.44 -18.76 -14.37
C PHE A 284 17.53 -20.28 -14.44
N LEU A 285 17.61 -20.98 -13.31
CA LEU A 285 17.58 -22.45 -13.27
C LEU A 285 16.25 -22.98 -13.82
N LEU A 286 15.12 -22.40 -13.45
CA LEU A 286 13.81 -22.79 -13.98
C LEU A 286 13.66 -22.42 -15.47
N ALA A 287 14.16 -21.25 -15.88
CA ALA A 287 14.21 -20.86 -17.28
C ALA A 287 15.04 -21.88 -18.11
N TYR A 288 16.20 -22.29 -17.59
CA TYR A 288 16.99 -23.35 -18.21
C TYR A 288 16.22 -24.66 -18.33
N GLY A 289 15.47 -25.02 -17.28
CA GLY A 289 14.58 -26.19 -17.33
C GLY A 289 13.52 -26.09 -18.43
N ALA A 290 12.90 -24.93 -18.64
CA ALA A 290 11.95 -24.69 -19.72
C ALA A 290 12.63 -24.86 -21.11
N LEU A 291 13.83 -24.28 -21.26
CA LEU A 291 14.61 -24.42 -22.50
C LEU A 291 14.95 -25.88 -22.81
N LEU A 292 15.25 -26.72 -21.81
CA LEU A 292 15.46 -28.16 -21.99
C LEU A 292 14.21 -28.90 -22.48
N ARG A 293 13.01 -28.36 -22.28
CA ARG A 293 11.74 -28.86 -22.83
C ARG A 293 11.48 -28.41 -24.27
N GLY A 294 12.35 -27.56 -24.84
CA GLY A 294 12.10 -26.91 -26.13
C GLY A 294 11.13 -25.73 -26.01
N GLU A 295 10.85 -25.25 -24.82
CA GLU A 295 10.04 -24.04 -24.55
C GLU A 295 10.95 -22.79 -24.54
N GLN A 296 10.46 -21.67 -25.04
CA GLN A 296 11.13 -20.37 -24.88
C GLN A 296 10.90 -19.81 -23.50
N ALA A 297 11.88 -19.08 -22.98
CA ALA A 297 11.77 -18.39 -21.71
C ALA A 297 11.91 -16.86 -21.88
N ALA A 298 11.22 -16.08 -21.05
CA ALA A 298 11.35 -14.63 -21.02
C ALA A 298 11.55 -14.10 -19.60
N LEU A 299 12.44 -13.10 -19.43
CA LEU A 299 12.60 -12.36 -18.16
C LEU A 299 12.28 -10.90 -18.37
N LEU A 300 11.25 -10.43 -17.70
CA LEU A 300 10.81 -9.04 -17.70
C LEU A 300 11.43 -8.28 -16.52
N ALA A 301 12.18 -7.24 -16.84
CA ALA A 301 12.72 -6.30 -15.87
C ALA A 301 12.00 -4.94 -15.96
N PRO A 302 11.85 -4.22 -14.84
CA PRO A 302 11.13 -2.93 -14.82
C PRO A 302 11.87 -1.79 -15.53
N THR A 303 13.19 -1.89 -15.68
CA THR A 303 14.02 -0.88 -16.34
C THR A 303 15.01 -1.49 -17.30
N GLU A 304 15.47 -0.71 -18.30
CA GLU A 304 16.45 -1.15 -19.28
C GLU A 304 17.80 -1.49 -18.64
N THR A 305 18.21 -0.70 -17.63
CA THR A 305 19.45 -0.96 -16.90
C THR A 305 19.43 -2.32 -16.18
N LEU A 306 18.30 -2.68 -15.55
CA LEU A 306 18.14 -4.01 -14.95
C LEU A 306 18.08 -5.11 -15.99
N ALA A 307 17.40 -4.90 -17.10
CA ALA A 307 17.38 -5.85 -18.21
C ALA A 307 18.80 -6.13 -18.73
N MET A 308 19.60 -5.10 -18.94
CA MET A 308 21.01 -5.22 -19.32
C MET A 308 21.85 -5.95 -18.28
N GLN A 309 21.62 -5.69 -16.98
CA GLN A 309 22.30 -6.38 -15.89
C GLN A 309 21.96 -7.87 -15.87
N HIS A 310 20.68 -8.23 -15.97
CA HIS A 310 20.25 -9.62 -16.06
C HIS A 310 20.79 -10.30 -17.32
N HIS A 311 20.81 -9.60 -18.44
CA HIS A 311 21.36 -10.12 -19.69
C HIS A 311 22.85 -10.43 -19.59
N ARG A 312 23.66 -9.53 -19.01
CA ARG A 312 25.10 -9.79 -18.77
C ARG A 312 25.31 -11.02 -17.88
N LEU A 313 24.54 -11.15 -16.81
CA LEU A 313 24.61 -12.32 -15.94
C LEU A 313 24.17 -13.60 -16.69
N ALA A 314 23.09 -13.51 -17.45
CA ALA A 314 22.61 -14.64 -18.25
C ALA A 314 23.65 -15.09 -19.31
N LEU A 315 24.29 -14.16 -20.01
CA LEU A 315 25.37 -14.49 -20.94
C LEU A 315 26.49 -15.31 -20.26
N THR A 316 26.88 -14.93 -19.05
CA THR A 316 27.91 -15.62 -18.28
C THR A 316 27.51 -17.07 -17.94
N LEU A 317 26.23 -17.31 -17.65
CA LEU A 317 25.74 -18.61 -17.19
C LEU A 317 25.22 -19.52 -18.28
N PHE A 318 24.61 -18.98 -19.34
CA PHE A 318 23.97 -19.77 -20.41
C PHE A 318 24.88 -19.99 -21.60
N LYS A 319 25.78 -19.05 -21.95
CA LYS A 319 26.66 -19.20 -23.10
C LYS A 319 27.58 -20.45 -23.04
N PRO A 320 28.15 -20.83 -21.86
CA PRO A 320 28.90 -22.08 -21.74
C PRO A 320 28.05 -23.35 -22.00
N LEU A 321 26.73 -23.23 -21.94
CA LEU A 321 25.77 -24.31 -22.23
C LEU A 321 25.25 -24.30 -23.65
N GLY A 322 25.82 -23.46 -24.52
CA GLY A 322 25.42 -23.31 -25.91
C GLY A 322 24.15 -22.53 -26.16
N ILE A 323 23.67 -21.79 -25.13
CA ILE A 323 22.47 -20.95 -25.22
C ILE A 323 22.89 -19.48 -25.20
N GLU A 324 22.44 -18.69 -26.17
CA GLU A 324 22.72 -17.27 -26.24
C GLU A 324 21.48 -16.47 -25.90
N PRO A 325 21.41 -15.85 -24.69
CA PRO A 325 20.29 -15.00 -24.30
C PRO A 325 20.16 -13.74 -25.18
N VAL A 326 18.93 -13.34 -25.51
CA VAL A 326 18.63 -12.21 -26.38
C VAL A 326 18.10 -11.04 -25.57
N LEU A 327 18.71 -9.84 -25.73
CA LEU A 327 18.27 -8.61 -25.09
C LEU A 327 17.23 -7.88 -25.93
N VAL A 328 16.11 -7.47 -25.30
CA VAL A 328 14.95 -6.84 -25.95
C VAL A 328 14.62 -5.52 -25.27
N LEU A 329 15.00 -4.40 -25.85
CA LEU A 329 14.74 -3.06 -25.32
C LEU A 329 13.79 -2.27 -26.21
N GLY A 330 13.13 -1.25 -25.64
CA GLY A 330 12.20 -0.41 -26.36
C GLY A 330 12.85 0.54 -27.37
N ALA A 331 14.05 1.04 -27.03
CA ALA A 331 14.79 2.07 -27.78
C ALA A 331 15.78 1.49 -28.83
N THR A 332 15.60 0.26 -29.29
CA THR A 332 16.46 -0.36 -30.31
C THR A 332 16.14 0.13 -31.73
N ASP A 333 17.16 0.19 -32.59
CA ASP A 333 17.00 0.52 -34.01
C ASP A 333 16.14 -0.52 -34.75
N GLN A 334 15.65 -0.16 -35.96
CA GLN A 334 14.74 -1.01 -36.71
C GLN A 334 15.37 -2.35 -37.16
N GLN A 335 16.69 -2.38 -37.41
CA GLN A 335 17.36 -3.58 -37.87
C GLN A 335 17.52 -4.58 -36.74
N THR A 336 17.93 -4.12 -35.56
CA THR A 336 18.00 -4.93 -34.33
C THR A 336 16.61 -5.45 -33.94
N LYS A 337 15.56 -4.63 -34.06
CA LYS A 337 14.17 -5.09 -33.83
C LYS A 337 13.77 -6.23 -34.75
N LYS A 338 14.11 -6.18 -36.04
CA LYS A 338 13.83 -7.27 -36.97
C LYS A 338 14.57 -8.55 -36.60
N THR A 339 15.85 -8.45 -36.23
CA THR A 339 16.65 -9.59 -35.76
C THR A 339 16.04 -10.23 -34.52
N VAL A 340 15.70 -9.43 -33.51
CA VAL A 340 15.04 -9.88 -32.27
C VAL A 340 13.71 -10.58 -32.57
N MET A 341 12.88 -10.00 -33.44
CA MET A 341 11.60 -10.63 -33.83
C MET A 341 11.82 -11.95 -34.57
N HIS A 342 12.86 -12.06 -35.39
CA HIS A 342 13.24 -13.31 -36.05
C HIS A 342 13.67 -14.38 -35.04
N SER A 343 14.50 -14.01 -34.05
CA SER A 343 14.92 -14.93 -32.98
C SER A 343 13.72 -15.38 -32.14
N MET A 344 12.78 -14.49 -31.82
CA MET A 344 11.54 -14.83 -31.06
C MET A 344 10.68 -15.85 -31.84
N ALA A 345 10.66 -15.77 -33.15
CA ALA A 345 9.85 -16.66 -33.99
C ALA A 345 10.51 -18.01 -34.25
N ASN A 346 11.85 -18.15 -34.10
CA ASN A 346 12.59 -19.30 -34.59
C ASN A 346 13.56 -19.92 -33.59
N GLU A 347 13.93 -19.24 -32.49
CA GLU A 347 14.98 -19.73 -31.58
C GLU A 347 14.43 -20.10 -30.21
N THR A 348 14.84 -21.27 -29.70
CA THR A 348 14.56 -21.66 -28.30
C THR A 348 15.64 -21.11 -27.40
N THR A 349 15.42 -19.91 -26.87
CA THR A 349 16.37 -19.22 -25.99
C THR A 349 15.67 -18.40 -24.89
N LEU A 350 16.48 -17.74 -24.07
CA LEU A 350 16.02 -16.82 -23.00
C LEU A 350 16.01 -15.39 -23.54
N PHE A 351 14.83 -14.77 -23.56
CA PHE A 351 14.64 -13.38 -23.91
C PHE A 351 14.61 -12.52 -22.64
N ILE A 352 15.44 -11.48 -22.55
CA ILE A 352 15.51 -10.60 -21.39
C ILE A 352 15.23 -9.18 -21.85
N GLY A 353 14.30 -8.49 -21.17
CA GLY A 353 13.98 -7.13 -21.60
C GLY A 353 12.98 -6.42 -20.71
N THR A 354 12.44 -5.32 -21.23
CA THR A 354 11.40 -4.53 -20.60
C THR A 354 10.02 -4.86 -21.22
N HIS A 355 9.03 -3.98 -21.03
CA HIS A 355 7.69 -4.13 -21.62
C HIS A 355 7.69 -4.40 -23.15
N ALA A 356 8.79 -4.12 -23.84
CA ALA A 356 8.96 -4.43 -25.25
C ALA A 356 8.80 -5.94 -25.56
N LEU A 357 9.14 -6.83 -24.61
CA LEU A 357 8.92 -8.27 -24.70
C LEU A 357 7.46 -8.66 -24.99
N PHE A 358 6.51 -7.87 -24.49
CA PHE A 358 5.08 -8.16 -24.55
C PHE A 358 4.30 -7.13 -25.39
N SER A 359 4.98 -6.41 -26.30
CA SER A 359 4.35 -5.50 -27.25
C SER A 359 3.36 -6.26 -28.15
N LYS A 360 2.38 -5.57 -28.74
CA LYS A 360 1.40 -6.20 -29.67
C LYS A 360 2.06 -6.89 -30.87
N GLN A 361 3.24 -6.44 -31.25
CA GLN A 361 3.97 -6.93 -32.44
C GLN A 361 4.84 -8.17 -32.16
N THR A 362 5.17 -8.47 -30.89
CA THR A 362 6.00 -9.63 -30.54
C THR A 362 5.22 -10.93 -30.67
N ARG A 363 5.81 -11.90 -31.35
CA ARG A 363 5.28 -13.27 -31.51
C ARG A 363 6.37 -14.27 -31.14
N TYR A 364 6.03 -15.12 -30.18
CA TYR A 364 6.88 -16.22 -29.76
C TYR A 364 6.49 -17.52 -30.48
N GLN A 365 7.47 -18.37 -30.78
CA GLN A 365 7.20 -19.68 -31.35
C GLN A 365 6.55 -20.63 -30.32
N ASN A 366 7.14 -20.71 -29.13
CA ASN A 366 6.69 -21.59 -28.06
C ASN A 366 7.07 -21.01 -26.69
N LEU A 367 6.48 -19.84 -26.30
CA LEU A 367 6.75 -19.25 -24.99
C LEU A 367 6.12 -20.11 -23.89
N GLY A 368 6.96 -20.78 -23.09
CA GLY A 368 6.52 -21.67 -22.04
C GLY A 368 6.77 -21.17 -20.61
N PHE A 369 7.74 -20.26 -20.41
CA PHE A 369 8.11 -19.77 -19.09
C PHE A 369 8.40 -18.27 -19.08
N VAL A 370 7.83 -17.54 -18.12
CA VAL A 370 8.02 -16.09 -17.93
C VAL A 370 8.43 -15.79 -16.49
N VAL A 371 9.48 -15.01 -16.34
CA VAL A 371 9.91 -14.43 -15.07
C VAL A 371 9.58 -12.94 -15.08
N VAL A 372 8.96 -12.44 -14.02
CA VAL A 372 8.67 -11.01 -13.81
C VAL A 372 9.42 -10.54 -12.58
N ASP A 373 10.43 -9.71 -12.77
CA ASP A 373 11.21 -9.16 -11.66
C ASP A 373 10.59 -7.87 -11.13
N GLU A 374 10.69 -7.64 -9.81
CA GLU A 374 10.12 -6.48 -9.10
C GLU A 374 8.61 -6.25 -9.37
N GLN A 375 7.82 -7.28 -9.12
CA GLN A 375 6.39 -7.37 -9.43
C GLN A 375 5.56 -6.13 -9.04
N HIS A 376 5.85 -5.48 -7.91
CA HIS A 376 5.10 -4.33 -7.38
C HIS A 376 5.01 -3.13 -8.35
N ARG A 377 5.78 -3.14 -9.43
CA ARG A 377 5.80 -2.09 -10.47
C ARG A 377 4.88 -2.38 -11.66
N PHE A 378 4.20 -3.54 -11.67
CA PHE A 378 3.34 -3.95 -12.79
C PHE A 378 1.88 -4.04 -12.36
N GLY A 379 0.99 -3.37 -13.10
CA GLY A 379 -0.46 -3.41 -12.87
C GLY A 379 -1.10 -4.76 -13.25
N VAL A 380 -2.31 -5.02 -12.75
CA VAL A 380 -3.09 -6.26 -13.01
C VAL A 380 -3.26 -6.52 -14.52
N ASN A 381 -3.59 -5.48 -15.30
CA ASN A 381 -3.79 -5.60 -16.76
C ASN A 381 -2.51 -6.01 -17.51
N GLN A 382 -1.34 -5.57 -17.05
CA GLN A 382 -0.06 -5.98 -17.63
C GLN A 382 0.23 -7.46 -17.32
N ARG A 383 -0.09 -7.92 -16.11
CA ARG A 383 0.04 -9.33 -15.73
C ARG A 383 -0.83 -10.25 -16.60
N LEU A 384 -2.07 -9.86 -16.84
CA LEU A 384 -2.98 -10.59 -17.74
C LEU A 384 -2.45 -10.63 -19.17
N SER A 385 -1.91 -9.53 -19.70
CA SER A 385 -1.36 -9.48 -21.06
C SER A 385 -0.15 -10.38 -21.27
N MET A 386 0.66 -10.60 -20.23
CA MET A 386 1.81 -11.52 -20.27
C MET A 386 1.38 -12.99 -20.36
N ALA A 387 0.40 -13.38 -19.54
CA ALA A 387 -0.13 -14.74 -19.55
C ALA A 387 -0.89 -15.07 -20.85
N GLN A 388 -1.32 -14.06 -21.60
CA GLN A 388 -2.01 -14.22 -22.90
C GLN A 388 -1.07 -14.35 -24.12
N LYS A 389 0.24 -14.10 -23.97
CA LYS A 389 1.21 -14.19 -25.08
C LYS A 389 1.60 -15.61 -25.47
N GLY A 390 1.33 -16.58 -24.62
CA GLY A 390 1.43 -18.01 -24.93
C GLY A 390 0.13 -18.72 -24.51
N GLU A 391 -0.15 -19.87 -25.09
CA GLU A 391 -1.38 -20.60 -24.78
C GLU A 391 -1.41 -21.13 -23.34
N LYS A 392 -0.23 -21.49 -22.79
CA LYS A 392 -0.09 -22.16 -21.47
C LYS A 392 1.26 -21.81 -20.83
N VAL A 393 1.40 -20.57 -20.38
CA VAL A 393 2.68 -20.04 -19.88
C VAL A 393 2.80 -20.24 -18.36
N ASP A 394 3.94 -20.75 -17.93
CA ASP A 394 4.34 -20.75 -16.52
C ASP A 394 4.86 -19.36 -16.17
N VAL A 395 4.38 -18.78 -15.07
CA VAL A 395 4.77 -17.43 -14.65
C VAL A 395 5.35 -17.45 -13.24
N LEU A 396 6.57 -16.95 -13.11
CA LEU A 396 7.27 -16.77 -11.84
C LEU A 396 7.48 -15.29 -11.58
N TYR A 397 6.90 -14.78 -10.52
CA TYR A 397 7.13 -13.42 -10.03
C TYR A 397 8.25 -13.41 -9.00
N LEU A 398 9.09 -12.39 -9.05
CA LEU A 398 10.13 -12.15 -8.05
C LEU A 398 9.83 -10.82 -7.33
N SER A 399 9.98 -10.81 -6.01
CA SER A 399 9.91 -9.59 -5.21
C SER A 399 11.11 -9.48 -4.29
N ALA A 400 11.80 -8.34 -4.34
CA ALA A 400 12.86 -7.99 -3.40
C ALA A 400 12.32 -7.29 -2.13
N THR A 401 11.03 -6.92 -2.12
CA THR A 401 10.37 -6.46 -0.92
C THR A 401 9.90 -7.67 -0.12
N PRO A 402 10.44 -7.91 1.07
CA PRO A 402 9.81 -8.84 1.99
C PRO A 402 8.45 -8.25 2.37
N ILE A 403 7.39 -8.95 2.03
CA ILE A 403 6.02 -8.57 2.39
C ILE A 403 5.59 -9.56 3.47
N PRO A 404 5.06 -9.12 4.60
CA PRO A 404 4.51 -10.03 5.60
C PRO A 404 3.56 -11.03 4.94
N ARG A 405 3.61 -12.30 5.36
CA ARG A 405 2.82 -13.39 4.74
C ARG A 405 1.34 -13.04 4.65
N THR A 406 0.82 -12.38 5.65
CA THR A 406 -0.55 -11.90 5.75
C THR A 406 -0.91 -10.89 4.68
N LEU A 407 -0.09 -9.88 4.53
CA LEU A 407 -0.28 -8.84 3.53
C LEU A 407 -0.10 -9.43 2.12
N ALA A 408 0.83 -10.37 1.95
CA ALA A 408 1.02 -11.09 0.69
C ALA A 408 -0.23 -11.91 0.30
N LEU A 409 -0.87 -12.57 1.23
CA LEU A 409 -2.13 -13.31 1.01
C LEU A 409 -3.29 -12.39 0.65
N THR A 410 -3.27 -11.15 1.14
CA THR A 410 -4.33 -10.16 0.86
C THR A 410 -4.13 -9.48 -0.48
N ILE A 411 -2.89 -9.04 -0.77
CA ILE A 411 -2.57 -8.29 -1.99
C ILE A 411 -2.42 -9.23 -3.20
N TYR A 412 -1.85 -10.41 -2.97
CA TYR A 412 -1.51 -11.41 -4.00
C TYR A 412 -2.27 -12.72 -3.80
N GLY A 413 -3.52 -12.65 -3.32
CA GLY A 413 -4.35 -13.84 -3.11
C GLY A 413 -4.55 -14.70 -4.36
N ASP A 414 -4.25 -14.13 -5.53
CA ASP A 414 -4.22 -14.80 -6.84
C ASP A 414 -2.97 -15.66 -7.07
N MET A 415 -1.93 -15.57 -6.22
CA MET A 415 -0.66 -16.29 -6.39
C MET A 415 -0.35 -17.18 -5.20
N ASP A 416 0.41 -18.24 -5.46
CA ASP A 416 1.05 -18.99 -4.41
C ASP A 416 2.38 -18.31 -4.05
N VAL A 417 2.57 -18.00 -2.77
CA VAL A 417 3.74 -17.23 -2.29
C VAL A 417 4.72 -18.19 -1.62
N VAL A 418 5.96 -18.16 -2.09
CA VAL A 418 7.07 -18.91 -1.49
C VAL A 418 8.16 -17.93 -1.02
N THR A 419 8.70 -18.17 0.17
CA THR A 419 9.62 -17.23 0.82
C THR A 419 11.04 -17.79 0.90
N LEU A 420 12.03 -17.03 0.43
CA LEU A 420 13.45 -17.32 0.54
C LEU A 420 14.09 -16.43 1.63
N ARG A 421 14.25 -16.97 2.84
CA ARG A 421 14.76 -16.23 4.00
C ARG A 421 16.28 -16.28 4.16
N GLU A 422 16.92 -17.36 3.74
CA GLU A 422 18.36 -17.56 3.89
C GLU A 422 19.15 -16.62 2.97
N LYS A 423 20.18 -15.96 3.52
CA LYS A 423 21.13 -15.14 2.76
C LYS A 423 22.38 -15.94 2.44
N PRO A 424 22.97 -15.78 1.24
CA PRO A 424 24.25 -16.42 0.91
C PRO A 424 25.37 -16.00 1.89
N GLN A 425 26.19 -16.97 2.31
CA GLN A 425 27.23 -16.78 3.33
C GLN A 425 28.31 -15.75 2.97
N HIS A 426 28.45 -15.41 1.69
CA HIS A 426 29.50 -14.48 1.20
C HIS A 426 29.10 -13.00 1.28
N ARG A 427 27.89 -12.68 1.72
CA ARG A 427 27.45 -11.29 1.84
C ARG A 427 28.11 -10.62 3.04
N GLN A 428 28.80 -9.50 2.77
CA GLN A 428 29.43 -8.73 3.84
C GLN A 428 28.38 -8.05 4.74
N PRO A 429 28.64 -7.92 6.04
CA PRO A 429 27.72 -7.26 6.97
C PRO A 429 27.60 -5.75 6.67
N ILE A 430 26.42 -5.21 6.95
CA ILE A 430 26.17 -3.77 6.85
C ILE A 430 25.93 -3.24 8.26
N LYS A 431 26.85 -2.41 8.76
CA LYS A 431 26.69 -1.73 10.04
C LYS A 431 25.74 -0.55 9.86
N THR A 432 24.63 -0.56 10.58
CA THR A 432 23.66 0.55 10.59
C THR A 432 23.81 1.35 11.87
N THR A 433 23.81 2.69 11.78
CA THR A 433 23.92 3.60 12.93
C THR A 433 22.95 4.77 12.78
N LEU A 434 22.36 5.19 13.90
CA LEU A 434 21.41 6.30 13.95
C LEU A 434 22.05 7.55 14.57
N TYR A 435 21.94 8.68 13.91
CA TYR A 435 22.38 9.95 14.43
C TYR A 435 21.34 11.06 14.30
N PRO A 436 21.21 11.97 15.28
CA PRO A 436 20.43 13.18 15.08
C PRO A 436 20.97 13.99 13.89
N ILE A 437 20.08 14.53 13.06
CA ILE A 437 20.45 15.24 11.82
C ILE A 437 21.39 16.43 12.09
N LYS A 438 21.33 17.02 13.28
CA LYS A 438 22.24 18.09 13.71
C LYS A 438 23.73 17.67 13.72
N LYS A 439 24.00 16.37 13.81
CA LYS A 439 25.35 15.79 13.79
C LYS A 439 25.85 15.46 12.37
N ALA A 440 25.10 15.71 11.31
CA ALA A 440 25.46 15.36 9.93
C ALA A 440 26.86 15.87 9.54
N LYS A 441 27.18 17.12 9.83
CA LYS A 441 28.49 17.71 9.51
C LYS A 441 29.67 17.08 10.27
N ALA A 442 29.44 16.56 11.48
CA ALA A 442 30.47 15.88 12.25
C ALA A 442 30.80 14.48 11.69
N LEU A 443 30.02 14.00 10.71
CA LEU A 443 30.21 12.71 10.06
C LEU A 443 30.83 12.85 8.66
N ASP A 444 31.21 14.09 8.23
CA ASP A 444 31.89 14.34 6.96
C ASP A 444 33.21 13.60 6.85
N ASP A 445 33.87 13.36 7.98
CA ASP A 445 35.14 12.60 8.04
C ASP A 445 34.98 11.15 7.54
N LEU A 446 33.80 10.55 7.70
CA LEU A 446 33.52 9.22 7.14
C LEU A 446 33.47 9.26 5.60
N ILE A 447 33.00 10.38 5.04
CA ILE A 447 32.96 10.59 3.59
C ILE A 447 34.40 10.82 3.07
N ASP A 448 35.22 11.65 3.75
CA ASP A 448 36.60 11.85 3.41
C ASP A 448 37.39 10.54 3.43
N GLN A 449 37.16 9.70 4.44
CA GLN A 449 37.81 8.40 4.58
C GLN A 449 37.40 7.43 3.45
N ALA A 450 36.13 7.33 3.13
CA ALA A 450 35.64 6.48 2.04
C ALA A 450 36.19 6.95 0.67
N LEU A 451 36.21 8.27 0.41
CA LEU A 451 36.78 8.83 -0.82
C LEU A 451 38.30 8.56 -0.93
N SER A 452 39.06 8.62 0.17
CA SER A 452 40.51 8.31 0.19
C SER A 452 40.78 6.85 -0.18
N HIS A 453 39.85 5.92 0.17
CA HIS A 453 39.93 4.51 -0.21
C HIS A 453 39.32 4.20 -1.59
N LYS A 454 38.89 5.22 -2.35
CA LYS A 454 38.23 5.10 -3.65
C LYS A 454 36.89 4.29 -3.57
N GLU A 455 36.23 4.38 -2.44
CA GLU A 455 34.92 3.78 -2.23
C GLU A 455 33.80 4.71 -2.76
N GLN A 456 32.68 4.15 -3.15
CA GLN A 456 31.56 4.93 -3.65
C GLN A 456 30.51 5.15 -2.55
N ILE A 457 29.84 6.30 -2.61
CA ILE A 457 29.00 6.81 -1.53
C ILE A 457 27.61 7.16 -2.05
N TYR A 458 26.60 6.74 -1.32
CA TYR A 458 25.21 7.18 -1.51
C TYR A 458 24.82 8.25 -0.48
N LEU A 459 24.25 9.35 -0.94
CA LEU A 459 23.61 10.37 -0.10
C LEU A 459 22.13 10.45 -0.47
N ILE A 460 21.24 9.99 0.40
CA ILE A 460 19.81 9.84 0.11
C ILE A 460 19.02 10.95 0.79
N ALA A 461 18.22 11.69 0.00
CA ALA A 461 17.32 12.74 0.45
C ALA A 461 15.84 12.33 0.30
N PRO A 462 14.94 12.75 1.20
CA PRO A 462 13.52 12.39 1.11
C PRO A 462 12.77 13.14 0.02
N ARG A 463 13.24 14.32 -0.41
CA ARG A 463 12.55 15.25 -1.32
C ARG A 463 13.47 15.94 -2.31
N ILE A 464 12.86 16.49 -3.38
CA ILE A 464 13.52 17.29 -4.40
C ILE A 464 13.52 18.77 -3.98
N GLU A 465 12.39 19.30 -3.54
CA GLU A 465 12.16 20.72 -3.23
C GLU A 465 12.49 21.08 -1.78
N ASP A 466 12.81 22.34 -1.55
CA ASP A 466 13.07 22.88 -0.21
C ASP A 466 11.77 23.05 0.57
N ASP A 467 11.83 22.67 1.83
CA ASP A 467 10.83 22.95 2.87
C ASP A 467 11.59 23.52 4.08
N ASP A 468 11.00 24.46 4.82
CA ASP A 468 11.65 25.12 5.97
C ASP A 468 12.17 24.13 7.03
N LYS A 469 11.65 22.90 7.03
CA LYS A 469 11.97 21.86 8.03
C LYS A 469 12.83 20.71 7.49
N LEU A 470 13.00 20.56 6.17
CA LEU A 470 13.65 19.40 5.55
C LEU A 470 14.82 19.81 4.63
N LEU A 471 15.91 19.04 4.68
CA LEU A 471 16.99 19.16 3.72
C LEU A 471 16.59 18.54 2.38
N SER A 472 16.55 19.35 1.34
CA SER A 472 16.31 18.90 -0.03
C SER A 472 17.56 18.32 -0.68
N ILE A 473 17.36 17.58 -1.79
CA ILE A 473 18.46 17.05 -2.58
C ILE A 473 19.37 18.19 -3.10
N HIS A 474 18.81 19.36 -3.44
CA HIS A 474 19.56 20.52 -3.95
C HIS A 474 20.47 21.13 -2.87
N ARG A 475 19.98 21.25 -1.62
CA ARG A 475 20.80 21.76 -0.51
C ARG A 475 21.92 20.80 -0.13
N ILE A 476 21.64 19.51 -0.12
CA ILE A 476 22.62 18.46 0.11
C ILE A 476 23.69 18.52 -1.00
N ALA A 477 23.27 18.56 -2.26
CA ALA A 477 24.18 18.64 -3.40
C ALA A 477 25.07 19.89 -3.35
N ALA A 478 24.50 21.07 -3.11
CA ALA A 478 25.26 22.32 -3.01
C ALA A 478 26.30 22.30 -1.87
N TYR A 479 25.90 21.69 -0.71
CA TYR A 479 26.83 21.55 0.42
C TYR A 479 28.03 20.64 0.07
N TYR A 480 27.74 19.42 -0.42
CA TYR A 480 28.82 18.44 -0.65
C TYR A 480 29.65 18.74 -1.89
N GLN A 481 29.11 19.36 -2.95
CA GLN A 481 29.87 19.87 -4.08
C GLN A 481 30.88 20.96 -3.67
N LYS A 482 30.50 21.83 -2.72
CA LYS A 482 31.40 22.85 -2.17
C LYS A 482 32.47 22.26 -1.23
N ARG A 483 32.09 21.23 -0.44
CA ARG A 483 32.95 20.61 0.57
C ARG A 483 33.96 19.66 -0.05
N PHE A 484 33.58 18.86 -1.03
CA PHE A 484 34.40 17.84 -1.68
C PHE A 484 34.63 18.17 -3.17
N LYS A 485 35.41 19.22 -3.42
CA LYS A 485 35.65 19.76 -4.77
C LYS A 485 36.30 18.78 -5.74
N GLN A 486 37.03 17.79 -5.24
CA GLN A 486 37.76 16.81 -6.06
C GLN A 486 36.87 15.56 -6.36
N ALA A 487 35.78 15.36 -5.62
CA ALA A 487 34.89 14.22 -5.82
C ALA A 487 33.97 14.43 -7.03
N ARG A 488 33.80 13.37 -7.81
CA ARG A 488 32.89 13.34 -8.96
C ARG A 488 31.46 13.03 -8.45
N ILE A 489 30.65 14.06 -8.33
CA ILE A 489 29.32 13.98 -7.71
C ILE A 489 28.24 13.95 -8.78
N GLY A 490 27.38 12.91 -8.76
CA GLY A 490 26.16 12.82 -9.55
C GLY A 490 24.93 13.14 -8.72
N VAL A 491 23.89 13.72 -9.36
CA VAL A 491 22.60 14.03 -8.73
C VAL A 491 21.47 13.34 -9.49
N LEU A 492 20.62 12.59 -8.77
CA LEU A 492 19.55 11.76 -9.33
C LEU A 492 18.22 11.98 -8.60
N HIS A 493 17.17 12.42 -9.30
CA HIS A 493 15.84 12.61 -8.72
C HIS A 493 14.72 12.38 -9.73
N GLY A 494 13.48 12.29 -9.24
CA GLY A 494 12.30 11.90 -10.02
C GLY A 494 11.99 12.77 -11.23
N GLN A 495 12.30 14.08 -11.19
CA GLN A 495 12.01 15.05 -12.26
C GLN A 495 13.00 14.99 -13.44
N ARG A 496 14.13 14.28 -13.30
CA ARG A 496 15.04 14.05 -14.42
C ARG A 496 14.42 13.18 -15.48
N SER A 497 14.78 13.39 -16.76
CA SER A 497 14.36 12.52 -17.84
C SER A 497 14.82 11.07 -17.62
N ARG A 498 14.21 10.13 -18.30
CA ARG A 498 14.58 8.71 -18.20
C ARG A 498 16.04 8.48 -18.62
N ASP A 499 16.44 9.09 -19.73
CA ASP A 499 17.78 8.93 -20.29
C ASP A 499 18.87 9.51 -19.36
N GLU A 500 18.62 10.67 -18.76
CA GLU A 500 19.51 11.27 -17.77
C GLU A 500 19.65 10.41 -16.51
N LYS A 501 18.55 9.78 -16.06
CA LYS A 501 18.58 8.84 -14.92
C LYS A 501 19.46 7.64 -15.24
N GLU A 502 19.24 7.02 -16.38
CA GLU A 502 19.98 5.84 -16.81
C GLU A 502 21.46 6.17 -17.05
N ALA A 503 21.78 7.29 -17.70
CA ALA A 503 23.16 7.76 -17.88
C ALA A 503 23.88 8.00 -16.55
N THR A 504 23.23 8.67 -15.59
CA THR A 504 23.82 8.95 -14.28
C THR A 504 24.08 7.66 -13.50
N LEU A 505 23.14 6.72 -13.52
CA LEU A 505 23.28 5.44 -12.84
C LEU A 505 24.37 4.57 -13.47
N THR A 506 24.46 4.55 -14.80
CA THR A 506 25.52 3.84 -15.53
C THR A 506 26.90 4.41 -15.20
N ARG A 507 27.05 5.71 -15.19
CA ARG A 507 28.29 6.39 -14.78
C ARG A 507 28.70 6.03 -13.36
N PHE A 508 27.74 5.95 -12.43
CA PHE A 508 28.01 5.55 -11.06
C PHE A 508 28.40 4.06 -10.98
N ALA A 509 27.70 3.19 -11.68
CA ALA A 509 28.04 1.76 -11.74
C ALA A 509 29.43 1.49 -12.34
N ASN A 510 29.86 2.29 -13.33
CA ASN A 510 31.17 2.21 -13.95
C ASN A 510 32.30 2.91 -13.17
N HIS A 511 32.03 3.41 -11.95
CA HIS A 511 32.97 4.15 -11.11
C HIS A 511 33.47 5.47 -11.76
N GLU A 512 32.64 6.08 -12.61
CA GLU A 512 32.88 7.42 -13.14
C GLU A 512 32.42 8.53 -12.19
N LEU A 513 31.63 8.15 -11.17
CA LEU A 513 31.16 9.00 -10.09
C LEU A 513 31.56 8.37 -8.74
N ASP A 514 32.01 9.19 -7.82
CA ASP A 514 32.43 8.80 -6.46
C ASP A 514 31.24 8.90 -5.48
N VAL A 515 30.40 9.91 -5.68
CA VAL A 515 29.22 10.18 -4.82
C VAL A 515 27.98 10.28 -5.67
N LEU A 516 26.93 9.58 -5.28
CA LEU A 516 25.61 9.70 -5.86
C LEU A 516 24.63 10.29 -4.83
N ILE A 517 24.16 11.51 -5.09
CA ILE A 517 23.13 12.17 -4.29
C ILE A 517 21.79 11.89 -4.95
N ALA A 518 20.88 11.24 -4.23
CA ALA A 518 19.65 10.78 -4.84
C ALA A 518 18.44 10.87 -3.90
N THR A 519 17.24 10.84 -4.48
CA THR A 519 16.00 10.54 -3.74
C THR A 519 15.77 9.01 -3.73
N SER A 520 14.59 8.56 -3.26
CA SER A 520 14.17 7.13 -3.26
C SER A 520 14.25 6.45 -4.64
N VAL A 521 14.46 7.18 -5.73
CA VAL A 521 14.64 6.63 -7.09
C VAL A 521 15.78 5.58 -7.17
N VAL A 522 16.74 5.60 -6.24
CA VAL A 522 17.83 4.61 -6.14
C VAL A 522 17.36 3.23 -5.67
N GLU A 523 16.13 3.09 -5.19
CA GLU A 523 15.54 1.77 -4.89
C GLU A 523 15.54 0.84 -6.11
N VAL A 524 15.74 1.36 -7.33
CA VAL A 524 15.83 0.59 -8.57
C VAL A 524 17.20 -0.06 -8.71
N GLY A 525 17.21 -1.33 -8.70
CA GLY A 525 18.10 -2.46 -8.78
C GLY A 525 19.51 -2.39 -9.37
N ILE A 526 20.28 -1.31 -9.35
CA ILE A 526 21.64 -1.32 -9.87
C ILE A 526 22.62 -1.90 -8.85
N ASP A 527 23.47 -2.79 -9.32
CA ASP A 527 24.52 -3.42 -8.52
C ASP A 527 25.82 -2.60 -8.61
N VAL A 528 26.20 -1.96 -7.49
CA VAL A 528 27.44 -1.16 -7.40
C VAL A 528 28.34 -1.78 -6.34
N LYS A 529 29.35 -2.50 -6.80
CA LYS A 529 30.24 -3.31 -5.95
C LYS A 529 31.10 -2.47 -4.99
N GLN A 530 31.44 -1.24 -5.36
CA GLN A 530 32.32 -0.35 -4.59
C GLN A 530 31.54 0.59 -3.64
N ALA A 531 30.19 0.50 -3.60
CA ALA A 531 29.39 1.32 -2.72
C ALA A 531 29.40 0.72 -1.30
N THR A 532 30.11 1.37 -0.39
CA THR A 532 30.31 0.91 0.99
C THR A 532 29.69 1.82 2.02
N LEU A 533 29.45 3.10 1.69
CA LEU A 533 28.90 4.10 2.60
C LEU A 533 27.60 4.70 2.08
N MET A 534 26.59 4.78 2.96
CA MET A 534 25.32 5.43 2.67
C MET A 534 24.90 6.34 3.82
N PHE A 535 24.53 7.57 3.49
CA PHE A 535 23.83 8.49 4.39
C PHE A 535 22.38 8.65 3.95
N ILE A 536 21.45 8.44 4.87
CA ILE A 536 20.01 8.66 4.64
C ILE A 536 19.59 9.85 5.50
N PHE A 537 19.28 10.97 4.87
CA PHE A 537 18.81 12.18 5.53
C PHE A 537 17.33 12.09 5.83
N HIS A 538 16.91 12.53 7.02
CA HIS A 538 15.51 12.47 7.45
C HIS A 538 14.90 11.06 7.40
N GLY A 539 15.59 10.10 8.02
CA GLY A 539 15.15 8.70 8.06
C GLY A 539 13.74 8.49 8.59
N GLU A 540 13.23 9.43 9.41
CA GLU A 540 11.85 9.43 9.90
C GLU A 540 10.78 9.56 8.80
N ARG A 541 11.15 9.97 7.60
CA ARG A 541 10.25 10.13 6.45
C ARG A 541 10.12 8.88 5.59
N PHE A 542 10.93 7.88 5.85
CA PHE A 542 10.94 6.62 5.13
C PHE A 542 10.28 5.52 5.94
N GLY A 543 9.66 4.55 5.29
CA GLY A 543 9.25 3.30 5.90
C GLY A 543 10.44 2.41 6.25
N LEU A 544 10.27 1.52 7.24
CA LEU A 544 11.35 0.60 7.62
C LEU A 544 11.74 -0.34 6.47
N ALA A 545 10.75 -0.85 5.73
CA ALA A 545 10.97 -1.67 4.55
C ALA A 545 11.76 -0.91 3.45
N GLN A 546 11.45 0.37 3.24
CA GLN A 546 12.15 1.23 2.29
C GLN A 546 13.60 1.49 2.71
N LEU A 547 13.83 1.81 3.98
CA LEU A 547 15.18 1.96 4.54
C LEU A 547 15.99 0.68 4.40
N HIS A 548 15.36 -0.47 4.61
CA HIS A 548 16.00 -1.76 4.41
C HIS A 548 16.41 -2.01 2.96
N GLN A 549 15.57 -1.67 1.98
CA GLN A 549 15.90 -1.78 0.56
C GLN A 549 17.05 -0.88 0.15
N LEU A 550 17.05 0.36 0.64
CA LEU A 550 18.17 1.30 0.44
C LEU A 550 19.46 0.74 1.03
N ARG A 551 19.43 0.29 2.29
CA ARG A 551 20.57 -0.37 2.95
C ARG A 551 21.08 -1.57 2.14
N GLY A 552 20.18 -2.36 1.56
CA GLY A 552 20.49 -3.51 0.72
C GLY A 552 21.28 -3.19 -0.57
N ARG A 553 21.47 -1.90 -0.90
CA ARG A 553 22.32 -1.45 -2.02
C ARG A 553 23.81 -1.44 -1.67
N LEU A 554 24.15 -1.50 -0.39
CA LEU A 554 25.55 -1.54 0.09
C LEU A 554 26.09 -2.98 0.15
N ALA A 555 27.42 -3.06 0.26
CA ALA A 555 28.16 -4.31 0.52
C ALA A 555 27.87 -5.42 -0.52
N ARG A 556 27.80 -5.05 -1.78
CA ARG A 556 27.61 -6.01 -2.89
C ARG A 556 28.92 -6.53 -3.46
N GLY A 557 30.04 -5.97 -2.99
CA GLY A 557 31.39 -6.43 -3.27
C GLY A 557 31.98 -7.22 -2.10
N THR A 558 33.30 -7.13 -1.95
CA THR A 558 34.07 -7.80 -0.89
C THR A 558 34.23 -6.98 0.39
N LEU A 559 33.87 -5.69 0.36
CA LEU A 559 34.01 -4.78 1.48
C LEU A 559 32.73 -4.68 2.31
N PRO A 560 32.83 -4.53 3.65
CA PRO A 560 31.67 -4.31 4.51
C PRO A 560 31.02 -2.94 4.23
N GLY A 561 29.73 -2.83 4.54
CA GLY A 561 28.97 -1.58 4.34
C GLY A 561 28.70 -0.82 5.62
N THR A 562 28.60 0.50 5.52
CA THR A 562 28.16 1.39 6.61
C THR A 562 26.96 2.20 6.14
N CYS A 563 25.83 2.08 6.85
CA CYS A 563 24.61 2.85 6.63
C CYS A 563 24.38 3.80 7.81
N VAL A 564 24.42 5.08 7.55
CA VAL A 564 24.18 6.15 8.53
C VAL A 564 22.81 6.74 8.30
N ILE A 565 21.89 6.59 9.26
CA ILE A 565 20.54 7.15 9.17
C ILE A 565 20.48 8.39 10.06
N LEU A 566 20.24 9.53 9.45
CA LEU A 566 20.11 10.83 10.10
C LEU A 566 18.61 11.11 10.33
N TYR A 567 18.24 11.37 11.58
CA TYR A 567 16.84 11.58 11.94
C TYR A 567 16.61 12.88 12.71
N GLN A 568 15.37 13.34 12.66
CA GLN A 568 14.84 14.45 13.45
C GLN A 568 13.51 14.05 14.07
N GLY A 569 13.30 14.37 15.34
CA GLY A 569 12.03 14.10 16.02
C GLY A 569 12.19 13.71 17.49
N PRO A 570 11.07 13.40 18.15
CA PRO A 570 11.03 12.95 19.55
C PRO A 570 11.54 11.50 19.70
N SER A 571 11.60 11.00 20.94
CA SER A 571 12.20 9.69 21.28
C SER A 571 11.57 8.52 20.53
N HIS A 572 10.26 8.50 20.32
CA HIS A 572 9.58 7.42 19.62
C HIS A 572 10.05 7.26 18.15
N VAL A 573 10.52 8.35 17.50
CA VAL A 573 11.12 8.26 16.16
C VAL A 573 12.43 7.47 16.21
N LYS A 574 13.26 7.72 17.22
CA LYS A 574 14.50 6.97 17.41
C LYS A 574 14.20 5.50 17.71
N GLU A 575 13.25 5.23 18.59
CA GLU A 575 12.80 3.88 18.93
C GLU A 575 12.33 3.10 17.70
N ARG A 576 11.51 3.72 16.84
CA ARG A 576 11.09 3.13 15.56
C ARG A 576 12.28 2.77 14.68
N LEU A 577 13.22 3.67 14.51
CA LEU A 577 14.36 3.46 13.62
C LEU A 577 15.43 2.51 14.21
N SER A 578 15.51 2.38 15.54
CA SER A 578 16.54 1.59 16.22
C SER A 578 16.51 0.11 15.85
N ILE A 579 15.36 -0.40 15.41
CA ILE A 579 15.25 -1.79 14.94
C ILE A 579 16.20 -2.08 13.77
N LEU A 580 16.52 -1.07 12.94
CA LEU A 580 17.46 -1.20 11.83
C LEU A 580 18.91 -1.37 12.28
N GLU A 581 19.26 -1.00 13.53
CA GLU A 581 20.58 -1.23 14.12
C GLU A 581 20.75 -2.68 14.61
N HIS A 582 19.63 -3.36 14.91
CA HIS A 582 19.62 -4.68 15.55
C HIS A 582 19.28 -5.83 14.62
N THR A 583 18.60 -5.57 13.50
CA THR A 583 18.25 -6.62 12.53
C THR A 583 18.54 -6.22 11.10
N ASP A 584 18.94 -7.21 10.31
CA ASP A 584 19.07 -7.15 8.86
C ASP A 584 18.06 -8.06 8.13
N ASP A 585 17.11 -8.66 8.89
CA ASP A 585 16.01 -9.44 8.32
C ASP A 585 14.89 -8.52 7.82
N GLY A 586 14.73 -8.47 6.49
CA GLY A 586 13.71 -7.64 5.85
C GLY A 586 12.28 -8.06 6.18
N PHE A 587 12.01 -9.32 6.53
CA PHE A 587 10.67 -9.77 6.92
C PHE A 587 10.29 -9.21 8.29
N ILE A 588 11.19 -9.27 9.27
CA ILE A 588 10.97 -8.68 10.59
C ILE A 588 10.74 -7.18 10.48
N LEU A 589 11.53 -6.49 9.64
CA LEU A 589 11.38 -5.05 9.42
C LEU A 589 10.05 -4.70 8.78
N SER A 590 9.58 -5.52 7.83
CA SER A 590 8.30 -5.30 7.17
C SER A 590 7.12 -5.60 8.08
N GLU A 591 7.21 -6.62 8.94
CA GLU A 591 6.21 -6.90 9.98
C GLU A 591 6.11 -5.72 10.95
N LYS A 592 7.23 -5.18 11.41
CA LYS A 592 7.25 -3.99 12.29
C LYS A 592 6.77 -2.70 11.61
N ASP A 593 7.05 -2.52 10.33
CA ASP A 593 6.52 -1.37 9.56
C ASP A 593 4.99 -1.46 9.44
N LEU A 594 4.46 -2.67 9.25
CA LEU A 594 3.03 -2.96 9.20
C LEU A 594 2.34 -2.70 10.54
N GLU A 595 2.91 -3.23 11.65
CA GLU A 595 2.42 -2.99 13.02
C GLU A 595 2.28 -1.47 13.32
N GLN A 596 3.24 -0.67 12.87
CA GLN A 596 3.28 0.77 13.18
C GLN A 596 2.40 1.64 12.29
N ARG A 597 2.23 1.29 11.02
CA ARG A 597 1.39 2.04 10.07
C ARG A 597 -0.07 1.64 10.15
N GLY A 598 -0.34 0.42 10.60
CA GLY A 598 -1.64 -0.22 10.53
C GLY A 598 -2.01 -0.68 9.11
N PHE A 599 -2.84 -1.71 9.03
CA PHE A 599 -3.30 -2.29 7.75
C PHE A 599 -4.10 -1.30 6.88
N GLY A 600 -4.77 -0.32 7.50
CA GLY A 600 -5.63 0.64 6.82
C GLY A 600 -4.91 1.53 5.81
N ASP A 601 -3.68 1.96 6.12
CA ASP A 601 -2.90 2.82 5.22
C ASP A 601 -2.33 2.05 4.02
N LEU A 602 -2.06 0.75 4.16
CA LEU A 602 -1.52 -0.10 3.08
C LEU A 602 -2.59 -0.59 2.09
N LEU A 603 -3.82 -0.79 2.56
CA LEU A 603 -4.95 -1.12 1.69
C LEU A 603 -5.62 0.12 1.09
N GLY A 604 -5.35 1.32 1.62
CA GLY A 604 -6.04 2.57 1.31
C GLY A 604 -5.37 3.50 0.32
N GLU A 605 -4.16 3.23 -0.19
CA GLU A 605 -3.55 4.07 -1.24
C GLU A 605 -4.32 4.03 -2.58
N ALA A 606 -5.29 3.13 -2.74
CA ALA A 606 -6.06 3.02 -3.97
C ALA A 606 -7.42 3.74 -3.96
N GLN A 607 -7.94 4.20 -2.80
CA GLN A 607 -9.27 4.83 -2.77
C GLN A 607 -9.37 5.96 -1.74
N SER A 608 -9.32 7.18 -2.22
CA SER A 608 -9.74 8.38 -1.50
C SER A 608 -11.25 8.26 -1.16
N GLY A 609 -11.58 7.88 0.07
CA GLY A 609 -12.95 7.90 0.56
C GLY A 609 -13.43 6.66 1.31
N ALA A 610 -12.73 5.53 1.22
CA ALA A 610 -13.10 4.33 1.93
C ALA A 610 -12.86 4.46 3.45
N MET A 611 -13.80 3.93 4.23
CA MET A 611 -13.74 3.84 5.67
C MET A 611 -12.41 3.24 6.13
N ARG A 612 -11.71 3.94 7.04
CA ARG A 612 -10.49 3.41 7.67
C ARG A 612 -10.87 2.22 8.54
N TYR A 613 -10.43 1.02 8.15
CA TYR A 613 -10.58 -0.18 8.95
C TYR A 613 -9.87 0.00 10.30
N ARG A 614 -10.61 -0.04 11.39
CA ARG A 614 -10.04 -0.18 12.73
C ARG A 614 -10.08 -1.66 13.10
N TYR A 615 -9.05 -2.40 12.73
CA TYR A 615 -8.76 -3.67 13.38
C TYR A 615 -7.94 -3.38 14.63
N SER A 616 -8.38 -3.90 15.74
CA SER A 616 -7.75 -3.65 17.04
C SER A 616 -6.54 -4.54 17.31
N ASP A 617 -6.40 -5.72 16.63
CA ASP A 617 -5.31 -6.65 16.89
C ASP A 617 -4.89 -7.39 15.61
N GLU A 618 -3.58 -7.37 15.30
CA GLU A 618 -2.98 -7.95 14.09
C GLU A 618 -3.07 -9.48 14.02
N ILE A 619 -3.06 -10.16 15.15
CA ILE A 619 -3.13 -11.63 15.23
C ILE A 619 -4.49 -12.12 14.74
N ASP A 620 -5.56 -11.41 15.05
CA ASP A 620 -6.92 -11.72 14.60
C ASP A 620 -7.10 -11.58 13.09
N LEU A 621 -6.43 -10.60 12.48
CA LEU A 621 -6.56 -10.36 11.03
C LEU A 621 -5.93 -11.50 10.19
N ILE A 622 -4.83 -12.09 10.65
CA ILE A 622 -4.17 -13.22 9.96
C ILE A 622 -5.11 -14.43 9.90
N ALA A 623 -5.62 -14.82 11.08
CA ALA A 623 -6.56 -15.93 11.18
C ALA A 623 -7.83 -15.67 10.36
N GLN A 624 -8.31 -14.43 10.34
CA GLN A 624 -9.46 -14.02 9.54
C GLN A 624 -9.21 -14.12 8.04
N LEU A 625 -8.04 -13.68 7.56
CA LEU A 625 -7.70 -13.74 6.12
C LEU A 625 -7.57 -15.18 5.62
N GLU A 626 -6.94 -16.07 6.39
CA GLU A 626 -6.88 -17.50 6.05
C GLU A 626 -8.27 -18.12 6.03
N ALA A 627 -9.09 -17.79 7.01
CA ALA A 627 -10.46 -18.24 7.12
C ALA A 627 -11.36 -17.71 5.98
N ILE A 628 -11.17 -16.44 5.55
CA ILE A 628 -11.90 -15.84 4.41
C ILE A 628 -11.47 -16.48 3.09
N LYS A 629 -10.17 -16.79 2.94
CA LYS A 629 -9.67 -17.51 1.76
C LYS A 629 -10.27 -18.91 1.66
N GLU A 630 -10.40 -19.62 2.78
CA GLU A 630 -11.08 -20.93 2.84
C GLU A 630 -12.55 -20.83 2.43
N ASP A 631 -13.25 -19.80 2.92
CA ASP A 631 -14.65 -19.53 2.57
C ASP A 631 -14.80 -19.22 1.07
N ALA A 632 -13.92 -18.39 0.53
CA ALA A 632 -13.90 -18.08 -0.91
C ALA A 632 -13.64 -19.33 -1.76
N LEU A 633 -12.71 -20.21 -1.35
CA LEU A 633 -12.45 -21.48 -2.02
C LEU A 633 -13.67 -22.40 -1.95
N THR A 634 -14.37 -22.45 -0.80
CA THR A 634 -15.59 -23.25 -0.63
C THR A 634 -16.70 -22.76 -1.58
N MET A 635 -16.88 -21.45 -1.72
CA MET A 635 -17.84 -20.87 -2.67
C MET A 635 -17.49 -21.22 -4.11
N LEU A 636 -16.22 -21.16 -4.49
CA LEU A 636 -15.75 -21.47 -5.85
C LEU A 636 -15.72 -22.96 -6.17
N ALA A 637 -15.61 -23.83 -5.16
CA ALA A 637 -15.70 -25.29 -5.35
C ALA A 637 -17.12 -25.74 -5.75
N ASN A 638 -18.15 -25.01 -5.31
CA ASN A 638 -19.56 -25.25 -5.65
C ASN A 638 -20.18 -24.01 -6.34
N PRO A 639 -19.67 -23.63 -7.53
CA PRO A 639 -20.06 -22.35 -8.15
C PRO A 639 -21.55 -22.30 -8.52
N HIS A 640 -22.21 -23.43 -8.82
CA HIS A 640 -23.65 -23.46 -9.13
C HIS A 640 -24.50 -23.06 -7.94
N ASP A 641 -24.16 -23.55 -6.74
CA ASP A 641 -24.91 -23.26 -5.51
C ASP A 641 -24.69 -21.81 -5.03
N HIS A 642 -23.55 -21.20 -5.40
CA HIS A 642 -23.14 -19.87 -4.96
C HIS A 642 -23.06 -18.83 -6.07
N GLN A 643 -23.47 -19.16 -7.30
CA GLN A 643 -23.34 -18.27 -8.47
C GLN A 643 -23.92 -16.88 -8.21
N ARG A 644 -25.11 -16.83 -7.63
CA ARG A 644 -25.80 -15.59 -7.32
C ARG A 644 -25.02 -14.73 -6.30
N SER A 645 -24.57 -15.34 -5.21
CA SER A 645 -23.77 -14.67 -4.18
C SER A 645 -22.44 -14.14 -4.74
N ILE A 646 -21.75 -14.95 -5.54
CA ILE A 646 -20.49 -14.55 -6.18
C ILE A 646 -20.72 -13.35 -7.12
N GLN A 647 -21.77 -13.41 -7.96
CA GLN A 647 -22.11 -12.31 -8.88
C GLN A 647 -22.50 -11.04 -8.12
N ALA A 648 -23.33 -11.15 -7.07
CA ALA A 648 -23.74 -10.03 -6.26
C ALA A 648 -22.54 -9.35 -5.55
N LEU A 649 -21.64 -10.16 -4.97
CA LEU A 649 -20.42 -9.64 -4.34
C LEU A 649 -19.48 -8.95 -5.33
N LEU A 650 -19.36 -9.46 -6.56
CA LEU A 650 -18.46 -8.89 -7.58
C LEU A 650 -19.03 -7.63 -8.24
N ALA A 651 -20.36 -7.53 -8.39
CA ALA A 651 -21.03 -6.37 -8.98
C ALA A 651 -20.91 -5.09 -8.16
N LEU A 652 -20.76 -5.20 -6.84
CA LEU A 652 -20.62 -4.06 -5.93
C LEU A 652 -19.41 -3.14 -6.19
N ASP A 653 -18.47 -3.55 -7.04
CA ASP A 653 -17.26 -2.75 -7.38
C ASP A 653 -17.30 -2.11 -8.77
N GLU A 654 -18.16 -2.55 -9.68
CA GLU A 654 -18.27 -1.92 -11.00
C GLU A 654 -19.05 -0.60 -10.91
N GLU A 655 -19.70 -0.37 -9.80
CA GLU A 655 -20.51 0.83 -9.51
C GLU A 655 -19.79 1.82 -8.53
N SER A 656 -18.63 1.47 -7.97
CA SER A 656 -17.81 2.31 -7.09
C SER A 656 -16.54 2.78 -7.80
#